data_dbac3895f279b8d16bb0aa5add975f3e
#
_entry.id   dbac3895f279b8d16bb0aa5add975f3e
#
_cell.length_a   1.000
_cell.length_b   1.000
_cell.length_c   1.000
_cell.angle_alpha   90.00
_cell.angle_beta   90.00
_cell.angle_gamma   90.00
#
_symmetry.space_group_name_H-M   'P 1'
#
loop_
_entity.id
_entity.type
_entity.pdbx_description
1 polymer ?
#
loop_
_entity_poly.entity_id
_entity_poly.type
_entity_poly.pdbx_seq_one_letter_code
_entity_poly.pdbx_strand_id
1 'polypeptide(L)'
;MKFTIKHEIRGRIRIHNCQKTMSADQADELQYYLITKDFVTSVKIYDRTNDIVICYDASRSEILTALKEFYHGIITVPDNYQESQSRQLNQTYQEKLISKVLFHYGNKLLFPYPLRAGITVIKSLKYIYEGSHTLAQGKIEVPVLDGTAIGVSIIRRDINTASSIMFLLGIGEILEEWTHKKSVDDLAKSMSLNIDKVWKVEEDHEILVPSNEIDANDIVHIQMGNMIPFDGVVVDGEAMVNQASLTGESTPVRKIPDGYVYAGTVVEEGDLKVCVKEVNGSSKFDKIVTMIEESEKLKSSLESKAEHLADRLVPYTLAGTALTYLFTRNVTKALSVLMVDFSCALKLAMPISVLSAIKEANDHQIVVKGGKYLEAMAEAETIVFDKTGTLTKAEPTVLDIVSFNGMKCKELLRIAACLEEHFPHSMAKAVVQAAVDRNLVHEELHSEVEYIVAHGISSMIENKKVVIGSYHFVFEDEQCTIPEGKEELFEKLPEECSHLYMAIEGKLAGVICIEDPLREEAKDVIKALKAAGIKKVVMMTGDSDRTAKVIAAKVGVDEYHAEVLPEDKAAFVEKEKAEGRKVIMIGDGINDSPALSASNVGIAISDGAQIAREIADVTIEGDHLHGLVTLKHISNHLMRRIHNNYRFIVGFNAGLIGAGVLGFIQPTTSAVLHNTSTLCIGLRSMKNLVSEEELQ
;
A
#
# COMPACT_ATOMS: atom_id res chain seq x y z
N MET A 1 -27.27 0.24 -29.92
CA MET A 1 -26.02 0.12 -30.70
C MET A 1 -26.11 -1.04 -31.71
N LYS A 2 -25.48 -0.94 -32.93
CA LYS A 2 -25.37 -2.06 -33.87
C LYS A 2 -24.00 -2.73 -33.71
N PHE A 3 -23.97 -4.04 -33.49
CA PHE A 3 -22.75 -4.79 -33.24
C PHE A 3 -22.81 -6.21 -33.81
N THR A 4 -21.63 -6.83 -33.97
CA THR A 4 -21.46 -8.25 -34.33
C THR A 4 -20.66 -8.96 -33.25
N ILE A 5 -21.03 -10.18 -32.92
CA ILE A 5 -20.32 -10.98 -31.92
C ILE A 5 -19.13 -11.64 -32.63
N LYS A 6 -17.89 -11.36 -32.14
CA LYS A 6 -16.65 -11.96 -32.65
C LYS A 6 -16.27 -13.24 -31.93
N HIS A 7 -16.47 -13.28 -30.64
CA HIS A 7 -16.14 -14.41 -29.78
C HIS A 7 -16.97 -14.39 -28.52
N GLU A 8 -17.39 -15.56 -28.04
CA GLU A 8 -18.19 -15.71 -26.84
C GLU A 8 -17.82 -16.98 -26.10
N ILE A 9 -17.65 -16.86 -24.77
CA ILE A 9 -17.52 -17.96 -23.82
C ILE A 9 -18.39 -17.64 -22.61
N ARG A 10 -18.66 -18.61 -21.74
CA ARG A 10 -19.46 -18.37 -20.54
C ARG A 10 -18.87 -17.22 -19.69
N GLY A 11 -19.67 -16.21 -19.41
CA GLY A 11 -19.27 -15.03 -18.62
C GLY A 11 -18.40 -14.01 -19.36
N ARG A 12 -18.09 -14.21 -20.68
CA ARG A 12 -17.29 -13.25 -21.43
C ARG A 12 -17.71 -13.19 -22.89
N ILE A 13 -17.96 -11.98 -23.39
CA ILE A 13 -18.32 -11.74 -24.80
C ILE A 13 -17.36 -10.70 -25.41
N ARG A 14 -16.93 -10.94 -26.65
CA ARG A 14 -16.24 -9.97 -27.48
C ARG A 14 -17.12 -9.59 -28.66
N ILE A 15 -17.44 -8.31 -28.77
CA ILE A 15 -18.26 -7.76 -29.85
C ILE A 15 -17.47 -6.74 -30.66
N HIS A 16 -17.89 -6.53 -31.90
CA HIS A 16 -17.38 -5.49 -32.77
C HIS A 16 -18.52 -4.49 -33.06
N ASN A 17 -18.28 -3.21 -32.74
CA ASN A 17 -19.21 -2.14 -33.08
C ASN A 17 -19.15 -1.84 -34.58
N CYS A 18 -20.30 -1.86 -35.24
CA CYS A 18 -20.39 -1.69 -36.72
C CYS A 18 -20.28 -0.21 -37.15
N GLN A 19 -20.02 0.74 -36.25
CA GLN A 19 -19.73 2.12 -36.64
C GLN A 19 -18.32 2.24 -37.23
N LYS A 20 -18.12 3.24 -38.14
CA LYS A 20 -16.81 3.38 -38.81
C LYS A 20 -15.65 3.71 -37.87
N THR A 21 -15.87 4.55 -36.88
CA THR A 21 -14.88 4.94 -35.87
C THR A 21 -15.62 5.32 -34.60
N MET A 22 -15.00 5.03 -33.46
CA MET A 22 -15.47 5.45 -32.13
C MET A 22 -14.50 6.50 -31.58
N SER A 23 -15.02 7.66 -31.15
CA SER A 23 -14.18 8.64 -30.46
C SER A 23 -13.85 8.18 -29.05
N ALA A 24 -12.84 8.78 -28.42
CA ALA A 24 -12.49 8.50 -27.02
C ALA A 24 -13.71 8.71 -26.09
N ASP A 25 -14.39 9.85 -26.26
CA ASP A 25 -15.56 10.19 -25.44
C ASP A 25 -16.72 9.20 -25.64
N GLN A 26 -16.96 8.73 -26.88
CA GLN A 26 -17.95 7.70 -27.15
C GLN A 26 -17.58 6.33 -26.56
N ALA A 27 -16.29 6.03 -26.50
CA ALA A 27 -15.81 4.82 -25.85
C ALA A 27 -15.96 4.92 -24.32
N ASP A 28 -15.67 6.09 -23.74
CA ASP A 28 -15.83 6.34 -22.31
C ASP A 28 -17.29 6.26 -21.89
N GLU A 29 -18.20 6.87 -22.67
CA GLU A 29 -19.63 6.82 -22.44
C GLU A 29 -20.18 5.37 -22.47
N LEU A 30 -19.79 4.59 -23.46
CA LEU A 30 -20.18 3.18 -23.55
C LEU A 30 -19.62 2.35 -22.40
N GLN A 31 -18.34 2.57 -22.05
CA GLN A 31 -17.69 1.87 -20.97
C GLN A 31 -18.36 2.19 -19.63
N TYR A 32 -18.59 3.46 -19.36
CA TYR A 32 -19.25 3.92 -18.15
C TYR A 32 -20.69 3.36 -18.05
N TYR A 33 -21.47 3.41 -19.15
CA TYR A 33 -22.81 2.82 -19.19
C TYR A 33 -22.81 1.33 -18.87
N LEU A 34 -21.83 0.57 -19.37
CA LEU A 34 -21.79 -0.88 -19.13
C LEU A 34 -21.35 -1.21 -17.72
N ILE A 35 -20.39 -0.46 -17.15
CA ILE A 35 -19.92 -0.67 -15.78
C ILE A 35 -20.99 -0.35 -14.73
N THR A 36 -21.92 0.58 -15.02
CA THR A 36 -23.05 0.88 -14.11
C THR A 36 -24.10 -0.23 -14.04
N LYS A 37 -23.96 -1.33 -14.78
CA LYS A 37 -24.84 -2.48 -14.70
C LYS A 37 -24.29 -3.49 -13.68
N ASP A 38 -25.05 -3.81 -12.66
CA ASP A 38 -24.68 -4.69 -11.53
C ASP A 38 -24.16 -6.07 -11.98
N PHE A 39 -24.58 -6.54 -13.14
CA PHE A 39 -24.19 -7.82 -13.70
C PHE A 39 -22.93 -7.78 -14.58
N VAL A 40 -22.28 -6.62 -14.75
CA VAL A 40 -21.07 -6.46 -15.54
C VAL A 40 -19.87 -6.39 -14.61
N THR A 41 -18.98 -7.36 -14.74
CA THR A 41 -17.77 -7.46 -13.90
C THR A 41 -16.61 -6.62 -14.44
N SER A 42 -16.44 -6.58 -15.77
CA SER A 42 -15.42 -5.74 -16.40
C SER A 42 -15.72 -5.44 -17.86
N VAL A 43 -15.28 -4.27 -18.32
CA VAL A 43 -15.42 -3.84 -19.72
C VAL A 43 -14.10 -3.30 -20.22
N LYS A 44 -13.68 -3.76 -21.41
CA LYS A 44 -12.51 -3.23 -22.09
C LYS A 44 -12.86 -2.86 -23.53
N ILE A 45 -12.74 -1.58 -23.85
CA ILE A 45 -13.05 -1.04 -25.17
C ILE A 45 -11.76 -0.72 -25.94
N TYR A 46 -11.69 -1.22 -27.15
CA TYR A 46 -10.60 -0.95 -28.11
C TYR A 46 -11.14 0.00 -29.19
N ASP A 47 -11.08 1.30 -28.93
CA ASP A 47 -11.60 2.37 -29.77
C ASP A 47 -11.12 2.32 -31.23
N ARG A 48 -9.84 2.00 -31.45
CA ARG A 48 -9.24 1.88 -32.79
C ARG A 48 -9.74 0.71 -33.62
N THR A 49 -10.04 -0.41 -32.98
CA THR A 49 -10.53 -1.62 -33.65
C THR A 49 -12.04 -1.76 -33.52
N ASN A 50 -12.70 -0.85 -32.79
CA ASN A 50 -14.12 -0.90 -32.43
C ASN A 50 -14.54 -2.23 -31.77
N ASP A 51 -13.59 -2.93 -31.13
CA ASP A 51 -13.85 -4.16 -30.40
C ASP A 51 -14.09 -3.87 -28.92
N ILE A 52 -15.07 -4.55 -28.35
CA ILE A 52 -15.46 -4.41 -26.96
C ILE A 52 -15.44 -5.80 -26.32
N VAL A 53 -14.74 -5.94 -25.21
CA VAL A 53 -14.71 -7.17 -24.41
C VAL A 53 -15.45 -6.89 -23.13
N ILE A 54 -16.45 -7.70 -22.81
CA ILE A 54 -17.28 -7.55 -21.62
C ILE A 54 -17.24 -8.87 -20.86
N CYS A 55 -16.89 -8.82 -19.56
CA CYS A 55 -17.07 -9.92 -18.64
C CYS A 55 -18.30 -9.63 -17.79
N TYR A 56 -19.15 -10.64 -17.57
CA TYR A 56 -20.44 -10.47 -16.91
C TYR A 56 -20.88 -11.73 -16.17
N ASP A 57 -21.66 -11.54 -15.12
CA ASP A 57 -22.27 -12.61 -14.33
C ASP A 57 -23.79 -12.49 -14.42
N ALA A 58 -24.33 -12.82 -15.61
CA ALA A 58 -25.75 -12.74 -15.91
C ALA A 58 -26.09 -13.66 -17.06
N SER A 59 -27.37 -13.68 -17.46
CA SER A 59 -27.79 -14.37 -18.67
C SER A 59 -27.30 -13.63 -19.93
N ARG A 60 -27.01 -14.40 -20.98
CA ARG A 60 -26.62 -13.85 -22.30
C ARG A 60 -27.63 -12.81 -22.83
N SER A 61 -28.93 -13.02 -22.56
CA SER A 61 -29.99 -12.13 -23.00
C SER A 61 -29.91 -10.75 -22.37
N GLU A 62 -29.54 -10.64 -21.11
CA GLU A 62 -29.43 -9.37 -20.37
C GLU A 62 -28.33 -8.49 -20.95
N ILE A 63 -27.13 -9.05 -21.18
CA ILE A 63 -26.04 -8.28 -21.78
C ILE A 63 -26.35 -7.82 -23.20
N LEU A 64 -27.00 -8.66 -24.01
CA LEU A 64 -27.40 -8.30 -25.36
C LEU A 64 -28.49 -7.23 -25.38
N THR A 65 -29.39 -7.23 -24.40
CA THR A 65 -30.43 -6.20 -24.22
C THR A 65 -29.79 -4.87 -23.85
N ALA A 66 -28.90 -4.84 -22.85
CA ALA A 66 -28.16 -3.64 -22.45
C ALA A 66 -27.38 -3.01 -23.63
N LEU A 67 -26.72 -3.84 -24.44
CA LEU A 67 -26.00 -3.38 -25.63
C LEU A 67 -26.93 -2.80 -26.73
N LYS A 68 -28.13 -3.34 -26.88
CA LYS A 68 -29.11 -2.83 -27.85
C LYS A 68 -29.74 -1.51 -27.41
N GLU A 69 -29.99 -1.36 -26.12
CA GLU A 69 -30.56 -0.17 -25.51
C GLU A 69 -29.60 1.02 -25.49
N PHE A 70 -28.30 0.77 -25.53
CA PHE A 70 -27.31 1.84 -25.53
C PHE A 70 -27.40 2.71 -26.78
N TYR A 71 -27.42 4.02 -26.57
CA TYR A 71 -27.23 5.07 -27.57
C TYR A 71 -26.40 6.22 -26.94
N HIS A 72 -25.65 6.95 -27.74
CA HIS A 72 -24.83 8.05 -27.26
C HIS A 72 -25.71 9.19 -26.70
N GLY A 73 -25.32 9.72 -25.54
CA GLY A 73 -26.09 10.72 -24.77
C GLY A 73 -27.07 10.12 -23.76
N ILE A 74 -27.07 8.77 -23.56
CA ILE A 74 -27.92 8.10 -22.57
C ILE A 74 -27.45 8.37 -21.13
N ILE A 75 -26.14 8.58 -20.95
CA ILE A 75 -25.51 8.81 -19.65
C ILE A 75 -24.43 9.88 -19.78
N THR A 76 -24.29 10.72 -18.78
CA THR A 76 -23.20 11.70 -18.70
C THR A 76 -22.02 11.07 -17.96
N VAL A 77 -20.86 11.03 -18.60
CA VAL A 77 -19.65 10.54 -17.96
C VAL A 77 -19.14 11.63 -17.00
N PRO A 78 -18.87 11.31 -15.73
CA PRO A 78 -18.30 12.29 -14.80
C PRO A 78 -16.92 12.78 -15.27
N ASP A 79 -16.60 14.04 -15.02
CA ASP A 79 -15.32 14.65 -15.41
C ASP A 79 -14.10 13.94 -14.80
N ASN A 80 -14.29 13.28 -13.66
CA ASN A 80 -13.28 12.51 -12.94
C ASN A 80 -13.24 11.01 -13.33
N TYR A 81 -13.86 10.61 -14.44
CA TYR A 81 -13.84 9.21 -14.87
C TYR A 81 -12.43 8.76 -15.28
N GLN A 82 -11.84 7.87 -14.51
CA GLN A 82 -10.41 7.49 -14.59
C GLN A 82 -9.98 6.89 -15.93
N GLU A 83 -10.86 6.10 -16.57
CA GLU A 83 -10.53 5.51 -17.88
C GLU A 83 -10.42 6.58 -18.97
N SER A 84 -11.21 7.66 -18.88
CA SER A 84 -11.11 8.82 -19.75
C SER A 84 -9.74 9.50 -19.61
N GLN A 85 -9.30 9.75 -18.39
CA GLN A 85 -7.99 10.37 -18.12
C GLN A 85 -6.83 9.54 -18.69
N SER A 86 -6.87 8.22 -18.54
CA SER A 86 -5.85 7.32 -19.07
C SER A 86 -5.80 7.28 -20.61
N ARG A 87 -6.96 7.36 -21.26
CA ARG A 87 -7.03 7.46 -22.74
C ARG A 87 -6.49 8.80 -23.22
N GLN A 88 -6.85 9.88 -22.59
CA GLN A 88 -6.34 11.23 -22.90
C GLN A 88 -4.81 11.29 -22.72
N LEU A 89 -4.29 10.70 -21.64
CA LEU A 89 -2.85 10.59 -21.41
C LEU A 89 -2.17 9.92 -22.62
N ASN A 90 -2.60 8.71 -22.96
CA ASN A 90 -2.02 7.96 -24.08
C ASN A 90 -2.13 8.70 -25.41
N GLN A 91 -3.26 9.34 -25.69
CA GLN A 91 -3.48 10.12 -26.91
C GLN A 91 -2.54 11.33 -26.97
N THR A 92 -2.43 12.09 -25.90
CA THR A 92 -1.54 13.26 -25.80
C THR A 92 -0.09 12.90 -26.12
N TYR A 93 0.42 11.81 -25.56
CA TYR A 93 1.81 11.39 -25.81
C TYR A 93 2.01 10.80 -27.20
N GLN A 94 1.02 10.12 -27.75
CA GLN A 94 1.05 9.67 -29.15
C GLN A 94 1.08 10.87 -30.12
N GLU A 95 0.28 11.88 -29.90
CA GLU A 95 0.27 13.11 -30.70
C GLU A 95 1.60 13.85 -30.61
N LYS A 96 2.18 13.98 -29.41
CA LYS A 96 3.53 14.53 -29.21
C LYS A 96 4.57 13.75 -30.02
N LEU A 97 4.55 12.42 -29.95
CA LEU A 97 5.48 11.55 -30.71
C LEU A 97 5.30 11.69 -32.22
N ILE A 98 4.07 11.57 -32.71
CA ILE A 98 3.75 11.71 -34.13
C ILE A 98 4.17 13.09 -34.66
N SER A 99 3.81 14.16 -33.94
CA SER A 99 4.18 15.53 -34.29
C SER A 99 5.70 15.71 -34.37
N LYS A 100 6.46 15.14 -33.40
CA LYS A 100 7.93 15.23 -33.38
C LYS A 100 8.56 14.47 -34.54
N VAL A 101 8.03 13.30 -34.88
CA VAL A 101 8.47 12.48 -36.03
C VAL A 101 8.16 13.20 -37.34
N LEU A 102 6.92 13.65 -37.52
CA LEU A 102 6.50 14.39 -38.72
C LEU A 102 7.31 15.66 -38.91
N PHE A 103 7.57 16.41 -37.82
CA PHE A 103 8.38 17.63 -37.89
C PHE A 103 9.83 17.32 -38.28
N HIS A 104 10.46 16.26 -37.72
CA HIS A 104 11.84 15.90 -38.03
C HIS A 104 11.99 15.49 -39.50
N TYR A 105 11.16 14.57 -39.97
CA TYR A 105 11.22 14.10 -41.37
C TYR A 105 10.67 15.12 -42.36
N GLY A 106 9.61 15.84 -41.99
CA GLY A 106 9.06 16.92 -42.82
C GLY A 106 10.07 18.07 -43.00
N ASN A 107 10.77 18.46 -41.91
CA ASN A 107 11.87 19.43 -42.00
C ASN A 107 12.97 18.94 -42.98
N LYS A 108 13.33 17.65 -42.92
CA LYS A 108 14.37 17.06 -43.79
C LYS A 108 13.93 16.98 -45.27
N LEU A 109 12.63 16.77 -45.53
CA LEU A 109 12.11 16.59 -46.87
C LEU A 109 11.70 17.90 -47.56
N LEU A 110 11.09 18.83 -46.80
CA LEU A 110 10.44 20.00 -47.37
C LEU A 110 11.33 21.25 -47.38
N PHE A 111 12.31 21.39 -46.47
CA PHE A 111 13.10 22.61 -46.36
C PHE A 111 14.51 22.46 -46.94
N PRO A 112 15.00 23.51 -47.64
CA PRO A 112 16.36 23.58 -48.15
C PRO A 112 17.39 23.63 -47.01
N TYR A 113 18.62 23.20 -47.28
CA TYR A 113 19.69 23.04 -46.30
C TYR A 113 19.92 24.32 -45.41
N PRO A 114 19.97 25.56 -45.96
CA PRO A 114 20.19 26.75 -45.11
C PRO A 114 19.11 26.93 -44.04
N LEU A 115 17.83 26.69 -44.42
CA LEU A 115 16.71 26.85 -43.50
C LEU A 115 16.73 25.76 -42.40
N ARG A 116 17.03 24.51 -42.78
CA ARG A 116 17.23 23.42 -41.84
C ARG A 116 18.36 23.70 -40.86
N ALA A 117 19.48 24.24 -41.35
CA ALA A 117 20.60 24.60 -40.51
C ALA A 117 20.20 25.71 -39.52
N GLY A 118 19.48 26.73 -39.96
CA GLY A 118 18.97 27.78 -39.06
C GLY A 118 18.05 27.23 -37.98
N ILE A 119 17.06 26.44 -38.35
CA ILE A 119 16.15 25.78 -37.39
C ILE A 119 16.90 24.90 -36.38
N THR A 120 17.89 24.14 -36.86
CA THR A 120 18.71 23.26 -36.01
C THR A 120 19.54 24.07 -35.01
N VAL A 121 20.17 25.14 -35.46
CA VAL A 121 20.96 26.05 -34.59
C VAL A 121 20.04 26.71 -33.54
N ILE A 122 18.87 27.21 -33.92
CA ILE A 122 17.94 27.81 -32.96
C ILE A 122 17.50 26.78 -31.90
N LYS A 123 17.14 25.58 -32.30
CA LYS A 123 16.74 24.52 -31.36
C LYS A 123 17.88 24.07 -30.45
N SER A 124 19.11 24.12 -30.92
CA SER A 124 20.29 23.73 -30.11
C SER A 124 20.57 24.69 -28.97
N LEU A 125 20.10 25.95 -29.05
CA LEU A 125 20.33 26.94 -28.00
C LEU A 125 19.74 26.48 -26.64
N LYS A 126 18.62 25.77 -26.64
CA LYS A 126 18.06 25.18 -25.43
C LYS A 126 19.08 24.26 -24.73
N TYR A 127 19.58 23.27 -25.43
CA TYR A 127 20.50 22.27 -24.87
C TYR A 127 21.86 22.87 -24.49
N ILE A 128 22.38 23.79 -25.30
CA ILE A 128 23.65 24.48 -24.98
C ILE A 128 23.48 25.38 -23.75
N TYR A 129 22.34 26.06 -23.62
CA TYR A 129 22.05 26.88 -22.44
C TYR A 129 21.90 26.02 -21.19
N GLU A 130 21.14 24.93 -21.22
CA GLU A 130 20.96 24.00 -20.10
C GLU A 130 22.29 23.39 -19.66
N GLY A 131 23.11 22.92 -20.60
CA GLY A 131 24.45 22.38 -20.29
C GLY A 131 25.39 23.45 -19.69
N SER A 132 25.39 24.65 -20.24
CA SER A 132 26.19 25.78 -19.73
C SER A 132 25.73 26.24 -18.34
N HIS A 133 24.43 26.27 -18.12
CA HIS A 133 23.84 26.66 -16.83
C HIS A 133 24.20 25.63 -15.74
N THR A 134 24.05 24.34 -16.04
CA THR A 134 24.45 23.25 -15.13
C THR A 134 25.95 23.32 -14.78
N LEU A 135 26.79 23.58 -15.79
CA LEU A 135 28.23 23.75 -15.58
C LEU A 135 28.54 25.02 -14.75
N ALA A 136 27.81 26.11 -14.96
CA ALA A 136 27.98 27.34 -14.17
C ALA A 136 27.59 27.16 -12.69
N GLN A 137 26.71 26.20 -12.38
CA GLN A 137 26.39 25.79 -11.01
C GLN A 137 27.46 24.89 -10.36
N GLY A 138 28.55 24.59 -11.07
CA GLY A 138 29.60 23.69 -10.60
C GLY A 138 29.22 22.20 -10.69
N LYS A 139 28.15 21.85 -11.41
CA LYS A 139 27.67 20.48 -11.59
C LYS A 139 28.05 19.94 -12.96
N ILE A 140 28.43 18.67 -13.01
CA ILE A 140 28.72 17.95 -14.26
C ILE A 140 27.74 16.81 -14.38
N GLU A 141 26.59 17.09 -14.97
CA GLU A 141 25.43 16.22 -15.13
C GLU A 141 25.09 16.04 -16.63
N VAL A 142 24.07 15.22 -16.94
CA VAL A 142 23.67 14.87 -18.32
C VAL A 142 23.47 16.06 -19.26
N PRO A 143 22.87 17.22 -18.85
CA PRO A 143 22.73 18.36 -19.74
C PRO A 143 24.08 18.87 -20.31
N VAL A 144 25.19 18.65 -19.58
CA VAL A 144 26.55 19.01 -20.06
C VAL A 144 27.00 18.09 -21.18
N LEU A 145 26.67 16.78 -21.12
CA LEU A 145 26.94 15.83 -22.21
C LEU A 145 26.17 16.22 -23.48
N ASP A 146 24.89 16.44 -23.34
CA ASP A 146 23.99 16.76 -24.47
C ASP A 146 24.39 18.09 -25.13
N GLY A 147 24.58 19.13 -24.33
CA GLY A 147 25.04 20.43 -24.83
C GLY A 147 26.40 20.34 -25.53
N THR A 148 27.33 19.51 -25.02
CA THR A 148 28.65 19.29 -25.61
C THR A 148 28.53 18.54 -26.93
N ALA A 149 27.73 17.48 -27.01
CA ALA A 149 27.54 16.67 -28.23
C ALA A 149 26.93 17.50 -29.37
N ILE A 150 25.86 18.24 -29.05
CA ILE A 150 25.17 19.12 -30.00
C ILE A 150 26.08 20.27 -30.42
N GLY A 151 26.75 20.94 -29.46
CA GLY A 151 27.66 22.05 -29.72
C GLY A 151 28.83 21.66 -30.65
N VAL A 152 29.50 20.54 -30.37
CA VAL A 152 30.59 20.01 -31.21
C VAL A 152 30.09 19.68 -32.62
N SER A 153 28.89 19.09 -32.75
CA SER A 153 28.30 18.79 -34.07
C SER A 153 28.02 20.04 -34.88
N ILE A 154 27.51 21.11 -34.24
CA ILE A 154 27.25 22.40 -34.91
C ILE A 154 28.55 23.08 -35.34
N ILE A 155 29.57 23.13 -34.46
CA ILE A 155 30.87 23.73 -34.78
C ILE A 155 31.52 23.04 -36.00
N ARG A 156 31.30 21.72 -36.09
CA ARG A 156 31.76 20.94 -37.25
C ARG A 156 30.89 21.11 -38.51
N ARG A 157 29.84 21.89 -38.45
CA ARG A 157 28.82 22.04 -39.51
C ARG A 157 28.10 20.74 -39.89
N ASP A 158 28.10 19.76 -38.97
CA ASP A 158 27.36 18.53 -39.12
C ASP A 158 25.93 18.69 -38.56
N ILE A 159 25.13 19.44 -39.33
CA ILE A 159 23.77 19.80 -38.97
C ILE A 159 22.86 18.55 -38.89
N ASN A 160 23.13 17.52 -39.71
CA ASN A 160 22.34 16.30 -39.72
C ASN A 160 22.54 15.53 -38.39
N THR A 161 23.78 15.38 -37.93
CA THR A 161 24.06 14.73 -36.65
C THR A 161 23.45 15.53 -35.49
N ALA A 162 23.64 16.84 -35.42
CA ALA A 162 23.04 17.70 -34.38
C ALA A 162 21.50 17.56 -34.35
N SER A 163 20.86 17.60 -35.52
CA SER A 163 19.38 17.45 -35.63
C SER A 163 18.92 16.05 -35.18
N SER A 164 19.67 14.99 -35.54
CA SER A 164 19.33 13.63 -35.16
C SER A 164 19.49 13.39 -33.65
N ILE A 165 20.54 13.95 -33.04
CA ILE A 165 20.74 13.89 -31.59
C ILE A 165 19.57 14.56 -30.86
N MET A 166 19.23 15.81 -31.19
CA MET A 166 18.10 16.54 -30.59
C MET A 166 16.76 15.83 -30.81
N PHE A 167 16.58 15.18 -31.96
CA PHE A 167 15.39 14.38 -32.23
C PHE A 167 15.32 13.15 -31.32
N LEU A 168 16.42 12.40 -31.18
CA LEU A 168 16.48 11.20 -30.34
C LEU A 168 16.35 11.52 -28.86
N LEU A 169 17.00 12.57 -28.37
CA LEU A 169 16.84 13.05 -26.99
C LEU A 169 15.38 13.38 -26.70
N GLY A 170 14.77 14.17 -27.58
CA GLY A 170 13.38 14.53 -27.35
C GLY A 170 12.36 13.42 -27.58
N ILE A 171 12.66 12.34 -28.30
CA ILE A 171 11.88 11.11 -28.27
C ILE A 171 12.05 10.42 -26.92
N GLY A 172 13.31 10.35 -26.41
CA GLY A 172 13.62 9.80 -25.09
C GLY A 172 12.82 10.50 -23.98
N GLU A 173 12.87 11.83 -23.93
CA GLU A 173 12.12 12.64 -22.96
C GLU A 173 10.60 12.34 -22.98
N ILE A 174 10.00 12.27 -24.18
CA ILE A 174 8.55 11.96 -24.34
C ILE A 174 8.21 10.56 -23.83
N LEU A 175 9.04 9.56 -24.16
CA LEU A 175 8.82 8.18 -23.75
C LEU A 175 9.03 8.00 -22.25
N GLU A 176 10.02 8.68 -21.67
CA GLU A 176 10.29 8.69 -20.23
C GLU A 176 9.11 9.29 -19.46
N GLU A 177 8.66 10.50 -19.85
CA GLU A 177 7.51 11.16 -19.23
C GLU A 177 6.23 10.31 -19.37
N TRP A 178 5.99 9.73 -20.54
CA TRP A 178 4.84 8.83 -20.75
C TRP A 178 4.91 7.59 -19.85
N THR A 179 6.07 6.94 -19.78
CA THR A 179 6.22 5.69 -19.01
C THR A 179 6.02 5.96 -17.52
N HIS A 180 6.57 7.06 -17.00
CA HIS A 180 6.39 7.49 -15.62
C HIS A 180 4.91 7.78 -15.31
N LYS A 181 4.26 8.66 -16.08
CA LYS A 181 2.85 9.02 -15.88
C LYS A 181 1.92 7.83 -16.05
N LYS A 182 2.21 6.92 -16.98
CA LYS A 182 1.46 5.69 -17.15
C LYS A 182 1.57 4.77 -15.94
N SER A 183 2.75 4.65 -15.36
CA SER A 183 2.96 3.85 -14.15
C SER A 183 2.20 4.41 -12.94
N VAL A 184 2.21 5.73 -12.76
CA VAL A 184 1.43 6.42 -11.72
C VAL A 184 -0.08 6.22 -11.94
N ASP A 185 -0.57 6.37 -13.18
CA ASP A 185 -1.97 6.15 -13.54
C ASP A 185 -2.43 4.70 -13.26
N ASP A 186 -1.61 3.72 -13.63
CA ASP A 186 -1.91 2.31 -13.37
C ASP A 186 -1.95 1.98 -11.87
N LEU A 187 -1.04 2.57 -11.08
CA LEU A 187 -1.04 2.44 -9.62
C LEU A 187 -2.27 3.12 -8.99
N ALA A 188 -2.57 4.36 -9.39
CA ALA A 188 -3.72 5.09 -8.88
C ALA A 188 -5.04 4.35 -9.15
N LYS A 189 -5.17 3.72 -10.31
CA LYS A 189 -6.32 2.87 -10.65
C LYS A 189 -6.45 1.65 -9.76
N SER A 190 -5.35 0.95 -9.52
CA SER A 190 -5.32 -0.21 -8.64
C SER A 190 -5.78 0.18 -7.22
N MET A 191 -5.28 1.29 -6.69
CA MET A 191 -5.63 1.78 -5.35
C MET A 191 -7.06 2.34 -5.23
N SER A 192 -7.67 2.80 -6.32
CA SER A 192 -9.00 3.42 -6.30
C SER A 192 -10.17 2.44 -6.28
N LEU A 193 -9.92 1.15 -6.45
CA LEU A 193 -10.96 0.11 -6.46
C LEU A 193 -11.58 -0.15 -5.08
N ASN A 194 -10.94 0.27 -3.98
CA ASN A 194 -11.49 0.16 -2.63
C ASN A 194 -12.44 1.33 -2.33
N ILE A 195 -13.73 1.07 -2.30
CA ILE A 195 -14.77 2.05 -1.99
C ILE A 195 -14.91 2.13 -0.47
N ASP A 196 -14.47 3.25 0.12
CA ASP A 196 -14.75 3.53 1.53
C ASP A 196 -16.23 3.86 1.69
N LYS A 197 -16.89 3.16 2.60
CA LYS A 197 -18.27 3.39 2.98
C LYS A 197 -18.30 4.15 4.29
N VAL A 198 -19.28 5.01 4.47
CA VAL A 198 -19.49 5.81 5.68
C VAL A 198 -20.93 5.62 6.19
N TRP A 199 -21.12 5.69 7.50
CA TRP A 199 -22.43 5.65 8.10
C TRP A 199 -23.07 7.03 8.00
N LYS A 200 -24.08 7.15 7.13
CA LYS A 200 -24.93 8.34 7.02
C LYS A 200 -26.12 8.20 7.98
N VAL A 201 -26.40 9.27 8.71
CA VAL A 201 -27.55 9.33 9.63
C VAL A 201 -28.73 9.99 8.91
N GLU A 202 -29.81 9.25 8.70
CA GLU A 202 -31.07 9.74 8.13
C GLU A 202 -32.23 9.41 9.08
N GLU A 203 -32.97 10.42 9.57
CA GLU A 203 -34.22 10.29 10.36
C GLU A 203 -34.16 9.20 11.45
N ASP A 204 -33.13 9.12 12.31
CA ASP A 204 -32.89 8.10 13.35
C ASP A 204 -32.39 6.71 12.84
N HIS A 205 -32.03 6.56 11.59
CA HIS A 205 -31.43 5.35 11.07
C HIS A 205 -30.04 5.62 10.51
N GLU A 206 -29.14 4.67 10.71
CA GLU A 206 -27.79 4.72 10.15
C GLU A 206 -27.72 3.81 8.92
N ILE A 207 -27.35 4.38 7.78
CA ILE A 207 -27.24 3.67 6.50
C ILE A 207 -25.79 3.72 6.04
N LEU A 208 -25.21 2.56 5.72
CA LEU A 208 -23.85 2.47 5.19
C LEU A 208 -23.85 2.81 3.70
N VAL A 209 -23.38 4.01 3.34
CA VAL A 209 -23.36 4.51 1.97
C VAL A 209 -21.91 4.72 1.49
N PRO A 210 -21.66 4.65 0.17
CA PRO A 210 -20.36 5.06 -0.39
C PRO A 210 -20.04 6.53 -0.04
N SER A 211 -18.79 6.83 0.25
CA SER A 211 -18.37 8.18 0.65
C SER A 211 -18.62 9.25 -0.44
N ASN A 212 -18.74 8.85 -1.70
CA ASN A 212 -19.06 9.75 -2.82
C ASN A 212 -20.54 10.13 -2.92
N GLU A 213 -21.41 9.53 -2.11
CA GLU A 213 -22.85 9.86 -2.03
C GLU A 213 -23.18 10.81 -0.88
N ILE A 214 -22.16 11.30 -0.16
CA ILE A 214 -22.31 12.26 0.93
C ILE A 214 -22.26 13.68 0.38
N ASP A 215 -23.24 14.48 0.73
CA ASP A 215 -23.35 15.89 0.39
C ASP A 215 -23.03 16.81 1.58
N ALA A 216 -22.78 18.08 1.31
CA ALA A 216 -22.61 19.08 2.36
C ALA A 216 -23.89 19.22 3.19
N ASN A 217 -23.75 19.25 4.50
CA ASN A 217 -24.76 19.21 5.58
C ASN A 217 -25.36 17.82 5.85
N ASP A 218 -24.92 16.75 5.20
CA ASP A 218 -25.23 15.40 5.68
C ASP A 218 -24.58 15.17 7.05
N ILE A 219 -25.20 14.29 7.84
CA ILE A 219 -24.63 13.87 9.14
C ILE A 219 -24.05 12.47 8.96
N VAL A 220 -22.78 12.33 9.32
CA VAL A 220 -22.08 11.03 9.30
C VAL A 220 -21.70 10.62 10.72
N HIS A 221 -21.90 9.33 11.04
CA HIS A 221 -21.52 8.74 12.32
C HIS A 221 -20.13 8.09 12.18
N ILE A 222 -19.21 8.47 13.07
CA ILE A 222 -17.83 8.02 13.08
C ILE A 222 -17.56 7.36 14.42
N GLN A 223 -17.38 6.06 14.38
CA GLN A 223 -17.12 5.22 15.56
C GLN A 223 -15.65 5.20 15.92
N MET A 224 -15.35 4.82 17.15
CA MET A 224 -13.99 4.59 17.65
C MET A 224 -13.18 3.72 16.68
N GLY A 225 -11.94 4.08 16.44
CA GLY A 225 -11.03 3.40 15.52
C GLY A 225 -11.15 3.85 14.06
N ASN A 226 -12.14 4.67 13.69
CA ASN A 226 -12.36 5.12 12.33
C ASN A 226 -11.77 6.50 12.06
N MET A 227 -11.35 6.71 10.81
CA MET A 227 -10.90 8.01 10.32
C MET A 227 -12.12 8.90 10.02
N ILE A 228 -12.00 10.18 10.32
CA ILE A 228 -12.97 11.21 9.96
C ILE A 228 -12.85 11.46 8.45
N PRO A 229 -13.90 11.14 7.65
CA PRO A 229 -13.80 11.16 6.20
C PRO A 229 -13.94 12.56 5.59
N PHE A 230 -14.56 13.50 6.32
CA PHE A 230 -14.88 14.84 5.83
C PHE A 230 -14.65 15.90 6.89
N ASP A 231 -14.28 17.10 6.46
CA ASP A 231 -14.25 18.27 7.34
C ASP A 231 -15.67 18.63 7.80
N GLY A 232 -15.82 18.85 9.10
CA GLY A 232 -17.16 19.11 9.63
C GLY A 232 -17.19 19.60 11.08
N VAL A 233 -18.40 19.74 11.57
CA VAL A 233 -18.68 20.16 12.96
C VAL A 233 -19.41 19.03 13.69
N VAL A 234 -18.94 18.69 14.87
CA VAL A 234 -19.58 17.70 15.74
C VAL A 234 -20.98 18.17 16.11
N VAL A 235 -21.99 17.36 15.82
CA VAL A 235 -23.40 17.62 16.17
C VAL A 235 -23.77 16.91 17.46
N ASP A 236 -23.25 15.70 17.66
CA ASP A 236 -23.54 14.84 18.80
C ASP A 236 -22.36 13.94 19.09
N GLY A 237 -22.23 13.45 20.33
CA GLY A 237 -21.13 12.59 20.77
C GLY A 237 -19.94 13.34 21.35
N GLU A 238 -19.01 12.56 21.91
CA GLU A 238 -17.75 13.05 22.47
C GLU A 238 -16.66 12.03 22.16
N ALA A 239 -15.48 12.51 21.71
CA ALA A 239 -14.37 11.63 21.36
C ALA A 239 -13.00 12.27 21.58
N MET A 240 -12.01 11.43 21.80
CA MET A 240 -10.60 11.77 21.67
C MET A 240 -10.14 11.54 20.24
N VAL A 241 -9.70 12.60 19.57
CA VAL A 241 -9.33 12.57 18.15
C VAL A 241 -7.83 12.79 17.98
N ASN A 242 -7.16 11.83 17.38
CA ASN A 242 -5.76 11.95 17.02
C ASN A 242 -5.62 12.81 15.76
N GLN A 243 -4.87 13.90 15.89
CA GLN A 243 -4.61 14.85 14.81
C GLN A 243 -3.14 14.87 14.38
N ALA A 244 -2.36 13.85 14.75
CA ALA A 244 -0.93 13.76 14.46
C ALA A 244 -0.61 13.85 12.96
N SER A 245 -1.49 13.35 12.11
CA SER A 245 -1.38 13.46 10.64
C SER A 245 -1.39 14.89 10.12
N LEU A 246 -2.02 15.81 10.85
CA LEU A 246 -2.13 17.23 10.47
C LEU A 246 -1.17 18.14 11.24
N THR A 247 -1.03 17.92 12.55
CA THR A 247 -0.29 18.81 13.47
C THR A 247 1.11 18.30 13.79
N GLY A 248 1.38 17.01 13.59
CA GLY A 248 2.59 16.34 14.03
C GLY A 248 2.63 16.05 15.53
N GLU A 249 1.59 16.40 16.30
CA GLU A 249 1.49 16.16 17.72
C GLU A 249 0.72 14.87 18.00
N SER A 250 1.33 13.95 18.75
CA SER A 250 0.76 12.63 19.05
C SER A 250 -0.27 12.63 20.18
N THR A 251 -0.55 13.78 20.83
CA THR A 251 -1.53 13.86 21.91
C THR A 251 -2.94 14.03 21.34
N PRO A 252 -3.89 13.10 21.61
CA PRO A 252 -5.26 13.22 21.13
C PRO A 252 -5.98 14.46 21.69
N VAL A 253 -6.82 15.07 20.88
CA VAL A 253 -7.59 16.28 21.23
C VAL A 253 -9.05 15.90 21.48
N ARG A 254 -9.58 16.28 22.65
CA ARG A 254 -10.99 16.08 22.97
C ARG A 254 -11.88 16.91 22.06
N LYS A 255 -12.84 16.28 21.39
CA LYS A 255 -13.88 16.90 20.56
C LYS A 255 -15.25 16.67 21.19
N ILE A 256 -16.01 17.74 21.25
CA ILE A 256 -17.37 17.81 21.82
C ILE A 256 -18.29 18.51 20.82
N PRO A 257 -19.62 18.49 20.99
CA PRO A 257 -20.55 19.21 20.14
C PRO A 257 -20.12 20.67 19.91
N ASP A 258 -20.35 21.18 18.69
CA ASP A 258 -19.85 22.43 18.11
C ASP A 258 -18.32 22.48 17.85
N GLY A 259 -17.57 21.43 18.19
CA GLY A 259 -16.16 21.30 17.85
C GLY A 259 -15.94 21.01 16.38
N TYR A 260 -14.94 21.68 15.77
CA TYR A 260 -14.55 21.39 14.39
C TYR A 260 -13.64 20.17 14.33
N VAL A 261 -13.87 19.28 13.35
CA VAL A 261 -13.06 18.10 13.06
C VAL A 261 -12.57 18.12 11.62
N TYR A 262 -11.40 17.55 11.40
CA TYR A 262 -10.71 17.57 10.13
C TYR A 262 -10.68 16.19 9.49
N ALA A 263 -10.89 16.12 8.18
CA ALA A 263 -10.73 14.89 7.40
C ALA A 263 -9.30 14.35 7.52
N GLY A 264 -9.17 13.02 7.64
CA GLY A 264 -7.87 12.36 7.81
C GLY A 264 -7.38 12.27 9.24
N THR A 265 -8.12 12.78 10.23
CA THR A 265 -7.88 12.55 11.66
C THR A 265 -8.65 11.32 12.15
N VAL A 266 -8.26 10.71 13.26
CA VAL A 266 -8.79 9.43 13.71
C VAL A 266 -9.40 9.53 15.10
N VAL A 267 -10.55 8.90 15.28
CA VAL A 267 -11.22 8.79 16.58
C VAL A 267 -10.55 7.67 17.39
N GLU A 268 -9.82 8.01 18.46
CA GLU A 268 -9.16 7.03 19.33
C GLU A 268 -10.10 6.45 20.39
N GLU A 269 -10.91 7.30 21.00
CA GLU A 269 -11.89 6.92 22.03
C GLU A 269 -13.21 7.68 21.81
N GLY A 270 -14.35 7.03 22.08
CA GLY A 270 -15.68 7.62 21.92
C GLY A 270 -16.21 7.49 20.49
N ASP A 271 -17.26 8.23 20.18
CA ASP A 271 -17.90 8.30 18.87
C ASP A 271 -18.41 9.71 18.58
N LEU A 272 -18.52 10.05 17.30
CA LEU A 272 -18.93 11.38 16.87
C LEU A 272 -19.98 11.31 15.76
N LYS A 273 -21.01 12.15 15.86
CA LYS A 273 -21.85 12.49 14.70
C LYS A 273 -21.41 13.85 14.18
N VAL A 274 -20.98 13.88 12.94
CA VAL A 274 -20.38 15.06 12.30
C VAL A 274 -21.24 15.53 11.16
N CYS A 275 -21.64 16.80 11.20
CA CYS A 275 -22.25 17.49 10.07
C CYS A 275 -21.17 17.91 9.08
N VAL A 276 -21.18 17.36 7.89
CA VAL A 276 -20.22 17.63 6.82
C VAL A 276 -20.36 19.08 6.35
N LYS A 277 -19.29 19.87 6.43
CA LYS A 277 -19.29 21.29 6.00
C LYS A 277 -18.71 21.47 4.61
N GLU A 278 -17.65 20.77 4.31
CA GLU A 278 -17.06 20.82 2.99
C GLU A 278 -16.89 19.38 2.48
N VAL A 279 -17.60 19.07 1.42
CA VAL A 279 -17.27 17.95 0.53
C VAL A 279 -16.15 18.49 -0.37
N ASN A 280 -15.08 19.03 0.24
CA ASN A 280 -13.93 19.46 -0.54
C ASN A 280 -13.22 18.22 -1.05
N GLY A 281 -13.68 17.87 -2.21
CA GLY A 281 -13.06 16.93 -3.08
C GLY A 281 -11.68 17.34 -3.54
N SER A 282 -10.66 17.02 -2.81
CA SER A 282 -9.66 16.23 -3.51
C SER A 282 -10.35 14.91 -3.75
N SER A 283 -10.66 14.61 -5.01
CA SER A 283 -11.27 13.33 -5.33
C SER A 283 -10.42 12.25 -4.66
N LYS A 284 -11.00 11.10 -4.30
CA LYS A 284 -10.20 9.98 -3.74
C LYS A 284 -8.97 9.73 -4.61
N PHE A 285 -9.08 9.96 -5.90
CA PHE A 285 -7.99 9.93 -6.88
C PHE A 285 -6.90 10.98 -6.58
N ASP A 286 -7.24 12.23 -6.27
CA ASP A 286 -6.24 13.26 -5.95
C ASP A 286 -5.49 12.95 -4.66
N LYS A 287 -6.17 12.40 -3.64
CA LYS A 287 -5.53 11.89 -2.41
C LYS A 287 -4.58 10.73 -2.73
N ILE A 288 -5.00 9.80 -3.60
CA ILE A 288 -4.15 8.69 -4.05
C ILE A 288 -2.96 9.21 -4.85
N VAL A 289 -3.15 10.15 -5.76
CA VAL A 289 -2.05 10.77 -6.51
C VAL A 289 -1.09 11.48 -5.57
N THR A 290 -1.61 12.24 -4.59
CA THR A 290 -0.77 12.87 -3.55
C THR A 290 0.00 11.83 -2.74
N MET A 291 -0.65 10.73 -2.33
CA MET A 291 0.00 9.63 -1.61
C MET A 291 1.09 8.95 -2.45
N ILE A 292 0.88 8.79 -3.76
CA ILE A 292 1.89 8.28 -4.68
C ILE A 292 3.06 9.27 -4.80
N GLU A 293 2.80 10.56 -4.94
CA GLU A 293 3.83 11.61 -4.98
C GLU A 293 4.62 11.67 -3.66
N GLU A 294 3.98 11.49 -2.52
CA GLU A 294 4.64 11.38 -1.23
C GLU A 294 5.45 10.10 -1.11
N SER A 295 4.93 8.97 -1.60
CA SER A 295 5.65 7.70 -1.69
C SER A 295 6.92 7.82 -2.54
N GLU A 296 6.89 8.63 -3.62
CA GLU A 296 8.09 8.92 -4.42
C GLU A 296 9.15 9.72 -3.64
N LYS A 297 8.75 10.55 -2.67
CA LYS A 297 9.69 11.22 -1.76
C LYS A 297 10.37 10.24 -0.80
N LEU A 298 9.73 9.11 -0.48
CA LEU A 298 10.26 8.02 0.35
C LEU A 298 11.07 7.02 -0.50
N LYS A 299 11.99 7.57 -1.31
CA LYS A 299 12.85 6.78 -2.19
C LYS A 299 13.67 5.74 -1.43
N SER A 300 13.87 4.59 -2.07
CA SER A 300 14.77 3.57 -1.56
C SER A 300 16.22 4.08 -1.54
N SER A 301 17.04 3.52 -0.66
CA SER A 301 18.48 3.88 -0.60
C SER A 301 19.21 3.47 -1.89
N LEU A 302 18.78 2.38 -2.52
CA LEU A 302 19.32 1.93 -3.80
C LEU A 302 18.94 2.84 -4.96
N GLU A 303 17.70 3.33 -4.98
CA GLU A 303 17.24 4.30 -5.96
C GLU A 303 18.05 5.59 -5.89
N SER A 304 18.23 6.15 -4.68
CA SER A 304 19.07 7.32 -4.44
C SER A 304 20.53 7.06 -4.81
N LYS A 305 21.09 5.90 -4.45
CA LYS A 305 22.47 5.52 -4.82
C LYS A 305 22.64 5.41 -6.33
N ALA A 306 21.63 4.89 -7.04
CA ALA A 306 21.70 4.74 -8.49
C ALA A 306 21.61 6.08 -9.23
N GLU A 307 20.76 7.01 -8.76
CA GLU A 307 20.71 8.37 -9.27
C GLU A 307 22.08 9.06 -9.08
N HIS A 308 22.65 9.01 -7.89
CA HIS A 308 23.97 9.57 -7.61
C HIS A 308 25.09 8.90 -8.39
N LEU A 309 25.02 7.58 -8.63
CA LEU A 309 26.02 6.88 -9.43
C LEU A 309 25.92 7.28 -10.90
N ALA A 310 24.71 7.43 -11.42
CA ALA A 310 24.49 7.88 -12.78
C ALA A 310 25.15 9.24 -13.03
N ASP A 311 24.92 10.21 -12.15
CA ASP A 311 25.53 11.54 -12.27
C ASP A 311 27.07 11.50 -12.10
N ARG A 312 27.59 10.64 -11.21
CA ARG A 312 29.04 10.42 -11.05
C ARG A 312 29.72 9.83 -12.28
N LEU A 313 28.99 9.12 -13.15
CA LEU A 313 29.55 8.56 -14.38
C LEU A 313 29.77 9.61 -15.48
N VAL A 314 29.07 10.74 -15.45
CA VAL A 314 29.15 11.82 -16.45
C VAL A 314 30.59 12.35 -16.63
N PRO A 315 31.35 12.72 -15.58
CA PRO A 315 32.75 13.14 -15.72
C PRO A 315 33.64 12.10 -16.39
N TYR A 316 33.38 10.80 -16.11
CA TYR A 316 34.15 9.71 -16.72
C TYR A 316 33.83 9.54 -18.21
N THR A 317 32.55 9.74 -18.60
CA THR A 317 32.15 9.75 -20.00
C THR A 317 32.78 10.90 -20.76
N LEU A 318 32.84 12.11 -20.19
CA LEU A 318 33.56 13.26 -20.76
C LEU A 318 35.04 13.01 -20.89
N ALA A 319 35.69 12.48 -19.85
CA ALA A 319 37.12 12.13 -19.87
C ALA A 319 37.38 11.04 -20.92
N GLY A 320 36.56 9.99 -20.98
CA GLY A 320 36.64 8.93 -21.99
C GLY A 320 36.50 9.46 -23.41
N THR A 321 35.59 10.43 -23.63
CA THR A 321 35.42 11.13 -24.91
C THR A 321 36.65 11.90 -25.31
N ALA A 322 37.24 12.68 -24.38
CA ALA A 322 38.48 13.42 -24.60
C ALA A 322 39.67 12.49 -24.92
N LEU A 323 39.82 11.41 -24.12
CA LEU A 323 40.85 10.40 -24.35
C LEU A 323 40.69 9.72 -25.72
N THR A 324 39.46 9.31 -26.06
CA THR A 324 39.16 8.71 -27.37
C THR A 324 39.56 9.65 -28.52
N TYR A 325 39.28 10.95 -28.38
CA TYR A 325 39.70 11.93 -29.38
C TYR A 325 41.24 12.07 -29.43
N LEU A 326 41.90 12.14 -28.29
CA LEU A 326 43.37 12.27 -28.22
C LEU A 326 44.08 11.09 -28.91
N PHE A 327 43.60 9.86 -28.66
CA PHE A 327 44.22 8.66 -29.22
C PHE A 327 43.85 8.40 -30.68
N THR A 328 42.57 8.62 -31.06
CA THR A 328 42.12 8.27 -32.40
C THR A 328 42.15 9.44 -33.38
N ARG A 329 42.21 10.68 -32.89
CA ARG A 329 42.07 11.93 -33.67
C ARG A 329 40.79 11.94 -34.50
N ASN A 330 39.80 11.14 -34.12
CA ASN A 330 38.54 10.98 -34.84
C ASN A 330 37.38 11.44 -33.96
N VAL A 331 36.77 12.58 -34.30
CA VAL A 331 35.66 13.16 -33.56
C VAL A 331 34.40 12.26 -33.60
N THR A 332 34.19 11.52 -34.68
CA THR A 332 33.04 10.61 -34.79
C THR A 332 33.14 9.49 -33.76
N LYS A 333 34.33 8.93 -33.55
CA LYS A 333 34.57 7.93 -32.50
C LYS A 333 34.40 8.53 -31.09
N ALA A 334 34.88 9.75 -30.87
CA ALA A 334 34.69 10.46 -29.62
C ALA A 334 33.20 10.75 -29.33
N LEU A 335 32.46 11.18 -30.34
CA LEU A 335 30.99 11.39 -30.22
C LEU A 335 30.24 10.09 -29.91
N SER A 336 30.72 8.93 -30.36
CA SER A 336 30.08 7.64 -30.04
C SER A 336 30.14 7.33 -28.54
N VAL A 337 31.19 7.79 -27.82
CA VAL A 337 31.26 7.67 -26.35
C VAL A 337 30.25 8.62 -25.70
N LEU A 338 30.16 9.85 -26.22
CA LEU A 338 29.29 10.88 -25.67
C LEU A 338 27.80 10.58 -25.86
N MET A 339 27.43 9.78 -26.88
CA MET A 339 26.04 9.43 -27.20
C MET A 339 25.44 8.33 -26.30
N VAL A 340 26.24 7.72 -25.45
CA VAL A 340 25.79 6.66 -24.54
C VAL A 340 25.81 7.18 -23.12
N ASP A 341 24.62 7.46 -22.62
CA ASP A 341 24.42 7.89 -21.25
C ASP A 341 23.96 6.71 -20.37
N PHE A 342 24.56 6.59 -19.18
CA PHE A 342 24.17 5.57 -18.22
C PHE A 342 23.01 6.02 -17.34
N SER A 343 22.74 7.33 -17.24
CA SER A 343 21.81 7.88 -16.27
C SER A 343 20.35 7.75 -16.70
N CYS A 344 20.03 7.95 -17.96
CA CYS A 344 18.65 7.91 -18.45
C CYS A 344 17.95 6.59 -18.12
N ALA A 345 18.60 5.46 -18.44
CA ALA A 345 18.03 4.15 -18.18
C ALA A 345 17.91 3.83 -16.68
N LEU A 346 18.88 4.28 -15.86
CA LEU A 346 18.84 4.06 -14.41
C LEU A 346 17.76 4.91 -13.73
N LYS A 347 17.72 6.21 -14.04
CA LYS A 347 16.73 7.15 -13.49
C LYS A 347 15.30 6.79 -13.85
N LEU A 348 15.07 6.14 -15.01
CA LEU A 348 13.76 5.69 -15.46
C LEU A 348 13.38 4.31 -14.88
N ALA A 349 14.26 3.33 -14.98
CA ALA A 349 13.92 1.93 -14.71
C ALA A 349 13.67 1.63 -13.23
N MET A 350 14.35 2.34 -12.32
CA MET A 350 14.22 2.07 -10.89
C MET A 350 12.91 2.56 -10.31
N PRO A 351 12.49 3.84 -10.45
CA PRO A 351 11.19 4.29 -9.98
C PRO A 351 10.04 3.47 -10.56
N ILE A 352 10.09 3.16 -11.85
CA ILE A 352 9.07 2.33 -12.51
C ILE A 352 9.01 0.92 -11.91
N SER A 353 10.17 0.32 -11.59
CA SER A 353 10.17 -1.01 -10.95
C SER A 353 9.55 -0.95 -9.55
N VAL A 354 9.81 0.11 -8.80
CA VAL A 354 9.24 0.33 -7.45
C VAL A 354 7.73 0.57 -7.54
N LEU A 355 7.28 1.45 -8.44
CA LEU A 355 5.85 1.70 -8.66
C LEU A 355 5.11 0.43 -9.11
N SER A 356 5.73 -0.36 -9.99
CA SER A 356 5.18 -1.66 -10.41
C SER A 356 5.07 -2.65 -9.24
N ALA A 357 6.06 -2.66 -8.33
CA ALA A 357 6.02 -3.50 -7.14
C ALA A 357 4.93 -3.07 -6.15
N ILE A 358 4.77 -1.75 -5.94
CA ILE A 358 3.70 -1.19 -5.10
C ILE A 358 2.34 -1.54 -5.69
N LYS A 359 2.18 -1.38 -7.03
CA LYS A 359 0.95 -1.78 -7.71
C LYS A 359 0.65 -3.26 -7.52
N GLU A 360 1.63 -4.14 -7.74
CA GLU A 360 1.47 -5.59 -7.58
C GLU A 360 1.13 -5.97 -6.14
N ALA A 361 1.76 -5.33 -5.14
CA ALA A 361 1.40 -5.49 -3.74
C ALA A 361 -0.07 -5.11 -3.50
N ASN A 362 -0.51 -3.98 -4.05
CA ASN A 362 -1.91 -3.54 -3.92
C ASN A 362 -2.90 -4.46 -4.63
N ASP A 363 -2.54 -5.07 -5.76
CA ASP A 363 -3.35 -6.09 -6.44
C ASP A 363 -3.57 -7.33 -5.54
N HIS A 364 -2.69 -7.55 -4.53
CA HIS A 364 -2.79 -8.56 -3.48
C HIS A 364 -3.29 -8.01 -2.13
N GLN A 365 -3.98 -6.86 -2.13
CA GLN A 365 -4.52 -6.23 -0.91
C GLN A 365 -3.44 -5.84 0.12
N ILE A 366 -2.24 -5.47 -0.37
CA ILE A 366 -1.12 -5.02 0.44
C ILE A 366 -0.80 -3.57 0.07
N VAL A 367 -1.09 -2.62 0.94
CA VAL A 367 -0.80 -1.21 0.74
C VAL A 367 0.58 -0.88 1.29
N VAL A 368 1.47 -0.36 0.44
CA VAL A 368 2.86 0.00 0.80
C VAL A 368 3.05 1.50 0.62
N LYS A 369 3.47 2.22 1.66
CA LYS A 369 3.63 3.69 1.65
C LYS A 369 4.86 4.19 0.90
N GLY A 370 5.80 3.33 0.50
CA GLY A 370 6.97 3.77 -0.25
C GLY A 370 8.00 2.70 -0.54
N GLY A 371 8.84 2.94 -1.56
CA GLY A 371 9.86 2.01 -2.04
C GLY A 371 10.90 1.64 -0.99
N LYS A 372 11.21 2.54 -0.05
CA LYS A 372 12.17 2.26 1.04
C LYS A 372 11.72 1.10 1.93
N TYR A 373 10.41 0.88 2.06
CA TYR A 373 9.87 -0.20 2.87
C TYR A 373 9.96 -1.56 2.17
N LEU A 374 9.82 -1.58 0.84
CA LEU A 374 10.08 -2.79 0.04
C LEU A 374 11.57 -3.19 0.09
N GLU A 375 12.48 -2.22 0.04
CA GLU A 375 13.91 -2.46 0.21
C GLU A 375 14.20 -3.01 1.62
N ALA A 376 13.68 -2.36 2.67
CA ALA A 376 13.87 -2.80 4.04
C ALA A 376 13.25 -4.19 4.29
N MET A 377 12.09 -4.49 3.70
CA MET A 377 11.45 -5.82 3.74
C MET A 377 12.32 -6.89 3.08
N ALA A 378 12.96 -6.58 1.94
CA ALA A 378 13.87 -7.51 1.27
C ALA A 378 15.13 -7.80 2.12
N GLU A 379 15.68 -6.77 2.76
CA GLU A 379 16.91 -6.85 3.57
C GLU A 379 16.66 -7.35 5.01
N ALA A 380 15.40 -7.42 5.44
CA ALA A 380 15.07 -7.79 6.82
C ALA A 380 15.52 -9.21 7.17
N GLU A 381 16.14 -9.34 8.34
CA GLU A 381 16.64 -10.57 8.93
C GLU A 381 15.82 -11.00 10.14
N THR A 382 15.24 -10.06 10.88
CA THR A 382 14.42 -10.29 12.07
C THR A 382 12.98 -9.85 11.81
N ILE A 383 12.03 -10.68 12.19
CA ILE A 383 10.61 -10.35 12.21
C ILE A 383 10.04 -10.56 13.61
N VAL A 384 9.31 -9.58 14.08
CA VAL A 384 8.67 -9.57 15.41
C VAL A 384 7.16 -9.57 15.19
N PHE A 385 6.50 -10.56 15.74
CA PHE A 385 5.04 -10.66 15.73
C PHE A 385 4.48 -10.28 17.10
N ASP A 386 3.48 -9.41 17.11
CA ASP A 386 2.55 -9.42 18.23
C ASP A 386 1.71 -10.70 18.19
N LYS A 387 1.25 -11.17 19.35
CA LYS A 387 0.39 -12.37 19.41
C LYS A 387 -1.05 -12.02 19.03
N THR A 388 -1.65 -11.11 19.79
CA THR A 388 -3.10 -10.84 19.77
C THR A 388 -3.49 -10.06 18.52
N GLY A 389 -4.50 -10.53 17.76
CA GLY A 389 -4.92 -9.89 16.52
C GLY A 389 -3.97 -10.07 15.33
N THR A 390 -2.79 -10.67 15.56
CA THR A 390 -1.78 -10.92 14.53
C THR A 390 -1.61 -12.43 14.28
N LEU A 391 -1.04 -13.16 15.24
CA LEU A 391 -0.96 -14.63 15.16
C LEU A 391 -2.27 -15.30 15.54
N THR A 392 -3.14 -14.59 16.24
CA THR A 392 -4.50 -15.01 16.61
C THR A 392 -5.54 -14.19 15.85
N LYS A 393 -6.80 -14.61 15.91
CA LYS A 393 -7.93 -13.93 15.24
C LYS A 393 -8.47 -12.72 15.99
N ALA A 394 -8.01 -12.47 17.23
CA ALA A 394 -8.59 -11.51 18.17
C ALA A 394 -10.10 -11.75 18.42
N GLU A 395 -10.53 -12.98 18.30
CA GLU A 395 -11.89 -13.44 18.59
C GLU A 395 -11.84 -14.43 19.78
N PRO A 396 -11.55 -13.97 21.00
CA PRO A 396 -11.46 -14.85 22.15
C PRO A 396 -12.79 -15.55 22.39
N THR A 397 -12.69 -16.83 22.74
CA THR A 397 -13.85 -17.69 23.03
C THR A 397 -13.70 -18.39 24.39
N VAL A 398 -14.82 -18.63 25.08
CA VAL A 398 -14.81 -19.38 26.34
C VAL A 398 -14.70 -20.86 26.03
N LEU A 399 -13.52 -21.43 26.32
CA LEU A 399 -13.20 -22.84 26.13
C LEU A 399 -13.83 -23.70 27.22
N ASP A 400 -13.55 -23.36 28.49
CA ASP A 400 -14.04 -24.12 29.64
C ASP A 400 -14.32 -23.23 30.85
N ILE A 401 -15.12 -23.74 31.78
CA ILE A 401 -15.46 -23.07 33.04
C ILE A 401 -15.28 -24.05 34.18
N VAL A 402 -14.32 -23.76 35.06
CA VAL A 402 -13.97 -24.61 36.17
C VAL A 402 -14.55 -24.06 37.48
N SER A 403 -15.41 -24.84 38.15
CA SER A 403 -16.04 -24.45 39.40
C SER A 403 -15.23 -24.89 40.63
N PHE A 404 -14.99 -23.96 41.56
CA PHE A 404 -14.24 -24.23 42.80
C PHE A 404 -15.16 -24.28 44.02
N ASN A 405 -16.31 -23.62 44.02
CA ASN A 405 -17.26 -23.57 45.14
C ASN A 405 -18.48 -24.52 45.00
N GLY A 406 -18.51 -25.31 43.90
CA GLY A 406 -19.63 -26.23 43.61
C GLY A 406 -20.84 -25.59 42.93
N MET A 407 -20.77 -24.32 42.56
CA MET A 407 -21.77 -23.69 41.70
C MET A 407 -21.76 -24.34 40.29
N LYS A 408 -22.91 -24.32 39.64
CA LYS A 408 -23.00 -24.81 38.26
C LYS A 408 -22.26 -23.86 37.32
N CYS A 409 -21.50 -24.42 36.36
CA CYS A 409 -20.77 -23.60 35.36
C CYS A 409 -21.65 -22.59 34.61
N LYS A 410 -22.92 -22.93 34.37
CA LYS A 410 -23.91 -22.02 33.75
C LYS A 410 -24.18 -20.80 34.64
N GLU A 411 -24.22 -20.97 35.95
CA GLU A 411 -24.48 -19.88 36.90
C GLU A 411 -23.25 -18.97 37.04
N LEU A 412 -22.06 -19.54 37.08
CA LEU A 412 -20.81 -18.80 37.05
C LEU A 412 -20.70 -17.94 35.78
N LEU A 413 -21.01 -18.52 34.60
CA LEU A 413 -20.99 -17.78 33.36
C LEU A 413 -22.06 -16.67 33.32
N ARG A 414 -23.25 -16.91 33.86
CA ARG A 414 -24.31 -15.91 33.93
C ARG A 414 -23.91 -14.71 34.78
N ILE A 415 -23.29 -14.96 35.93
CA ILE A 415 -22.78 -13.90 36.82
C ILE A 415 -21.65 -13.13 36.13
N ALA A 416 -20.70 -13.84 35.52
CA ALA A 416 -19.59 -13.22 34.82
C ALA A 416 -20.08 -12.35 33.65
N ALA A 417 -21.01 -12.85 32.83
CA ALA A 417 -21.56 -12.10 31.70
C ALA A 417 -22.29 -10.83 32.17
N CYS A 418 -23.05 -10.91 33.26
CA CYS A 418 -23.76 -9.76 33.85
C CYS A 418 -22.78 -8.65 34.31
N LEU A 419 -21.61 -9.00 34.84
CA LEU A 419 -20.60 -8.03 35.27
C LEU A 419 -19.80 -7.47 34.08
N GLU A 420 -19.47 -8.30 33.09
CA GLU A 420 -18.64 -7.95 31.94
C GLU A 420 -19.41 -7.21 30.83
N GLU A 421 -20.77 -7.25 30.81
CA GLU A 421 -21.59 -6.63 29.76
C GLU A 421 -21.36 -5.12 29.61
N HIS A 422 -21.02 -4.45 30.69
CA HIS A 422 -20.79 -3.00 30.70
C HIS A 422 -19.40 -2.57 30.22
N PHE A 423 -18.51 -3.54 29.95
CA PHE A 423 -17.11 -3.27 29.61
C PHE A 423 -16.75 -3.84 28.23
N PRO A 424 -16.54 -3.01 27.22
CA PRO A 424 -16.41 -3.44 25.82
C PRO A 424 -15.01 -3.93 25.46
N HIS A 425 -14.30 -4.68 26.31
CA HIS A 425 -13.04 -5.30 25.93
C HIS A 425 -13.23 -6.74 25.39
N SER A 426 -12.25 -7.24 24.66
CA SER A 426 -12.36 -8.50 23.89
C SER A 426 -12.73 -9.72 24.75
N MET A 427 -12.14 -9.86 25.95
CA MET A 427 -12.44 -10.95 26.87
C MET A 427 -13.85 -10.86 27.43
N ALA A 428 -14.32 -9.65 27.76
CA ALA A 428 -15.68 -9.41 28.20
C ALA A 428 -16.69 -9.84 27.13
N LYS A 429 -16.45 -9.41 25.87
CA LYS A 429 -17.29 -9.83 24.74
C LYS A 429 -17.37 -11.36 24.59
N ALA A 430 -16.25 -12.05 24.78
CA ALA A 430 -16.22 -13.52 24.75
C ALA A 430 -17.11 -14.16 25.84
N VAL A 431 -17.05 -13.64 27.05
CA VAL A 431 -17.87 -14.11 28.18
C VAL A 431 -19.37 -13.86 27.91
N VAL A 432 -19.71 -12.65 27.49
CA VAL A 432 -21.10 -12.27 27.16
C VAL A 432 -21.63 -13.12 26.00
N GLN A 433 -20.85 -13.26 24.92
CA GLN A 433 -21.24 -14.08 23.76
C GLN A 433 -21.44 -15.56 24.16
N ALA A 434 -20.55 -16.11 24.98
CA ALA A 434 -20.70 -17.48 25.47
C ALA A 434 -21.95 -17.69 26.33
N ALA A 435 -22.42 -16.67 27.02
CA ALA A 435 -23.70 -16.70 27.75
C ALA A 435 -24.89 -16.64 26.79
N VAL A 436 -24.84 -15.80 25.77
CA VAL A 436 -25.87 -15.70 24.71
C VAL A 436 -26.00 -17.03 23.97
N ASP A 437 -24.90 -17.62 23.52
CA ASP A 437 -24.88 -18.90 22.78
C ASP A 437 -25.48 -20.06 23.59
N ARG A 438 -25.35 -19.98 24.93
CA ARG A 438 -25.94 -20.98 25.84
C ARG A 438 -27.35 -20.62 26.30
N ASN A 439 -27.98 -19.58 25.72
CA ASN A 439 -29.28 -19.03 26.04
C ASN A 439 -29.45 -18.72 27.54
N LEU A 440 -28.42 -18.15 28.16
CA LEU A 440 -28.46 -17.71 29.54
C LEU A 440 -28.97 -16.27 29.58
N VAL A 441 -30.25 -16.10 29.81
CA VAL A 441 -30.85 -14.79 30.02
C VAL A 441 -30.42 -14.31 31.41
N HIS A 442 -29.89 -13.09 31.51
CA HIS A 442 -29.62 -12.45 32.78
C HIS A 442 -30.45 -11.17 32.90
N GLU A 443 -31.06 -11.00 34.07
CA GLU A 443 -31.56 -9.70 34.51
C GLU A 443 -30.41 -8.98 35.18
N GLU A 444 -30.38 -7.64 35.19
CA GLU A 444 -29.39 -6.88 35.94
C GLU A 444 -29.48 -7.25 37.44
N LEU A 445 -28.50 -8.00 37.91
CA LEU A 445 -28.46 -8.54 39.30
C LEU A 445 -27.54 -7.76 40.21
N HIS A 446 -26.79 -6.80 39.68
CA HIS A 446 -25.78 -6.04 40.41
C HIS A 446 -26.30 -4.64 40.79
N SER A 447 -25.72 -4.10 41.86
CA SER A 447 -25.80 -2.69 42.20
C SER A 447 -24.72 -1.91 41.41
N GLU A 448 -24.14 -0.90 41.95
CA GLU A 448 -23.03 -0.16 41.33
C GLU A 448 -21.85 -1.08 41.02
N VAL A 449 -21.32 -1.00 39.78
CA VAL A 449 -20.15 -1.76 39.31
C VAL A 449 -18.93 -0.84 39.40
N GLU A 450 -17.94 -1.24 40.16
CA GLU A 450 -16.68 -0.51 40.29
C GLU A 450 -15.65 -1.19 39.34
N TYR A 451 -15.23 -0.45 38.34
CA TYR A 451 -14.19 -0.89 37.37
C TYR A 451 -12.83 -0.36 37.83
N ILE A 452 -11.87 -1.28 38.00
CA ILE A 452 -10.48 -0.95 38.28
C ILE A 452 -9.67 -1.17 37.01
N VAL A 453 -9.27 -0.06 36.42
CA VAL A 453 -8.57 -0.05 35.10
C VAL A 453 -7.40 -1.02 35.07
N ALA A 454 -7.36 -1.88 34.07
CA ALA A 454 -6.35 -2.92 33.81
C ALA A 454 -6.29 -4.06 34.84
N HIS A 455 -7.15 -4.12 35.86
CA HIS A 455 -7.11 -5.14 36.90
C HIS A 455 -8.35 -6.04 36.94
N GLY A 456 -9.55 -5.46 37.00
CA GLY A 456 -10.78 -6.26 37.06
C GLY A 456 -12.00 -5.45 37.50
N ILE A 457 -13.06 -6.16 37.85
CA ILE A 457 -14.36 -5.63 38.24
C ILE A 457 -14.71 -6.10 39.65
N SER A 458 -15.22 -5.18 40.48
CA SER A 458 -15.81 -5.47 41.80
C SER A 458 -17.24 -4.99 41.81
N SER A 459 -18.16 -5.82 42.32
CA SER A 459 -19.57 -5.45 42.47
C SER A 459 -20.27 -6.22 43.60
N MET A 460 -21.47 -5.78 43.99
CA MET A 460 -22.32 -6.48 44.93
C MET A 460 -23.47 -7.17 44.21
N ILE A 461 -23.52 -8.50 44.26
CA ILE A 461 -24.61 -9.31 43.72
C ILE A 461 -25.33 -10.03 44.86
N GLU A 462 -26.62 -9.84 45.01
CA GLU A 462 -27.42 -10.45 46.12
C GLU A 462 -26.79 -10.23 47.52
N ASN A 463 -26.26 -9.04 47.79
CA ASN A 463 -25.55 -8.66 49.02
C ASN A 463 -24.23 -9.44 49.25
N LYS A 464 -23.63 -10.06 48.23
CA LYS A 464 -22.29 -10.68 48.30
C LYS A 464 -21.34 -9.91 47.43
N LYS A 465 -20.11 -9.68 47.94
CA LYS A 465 -19.05 -9.08 47.15
C LYS A 465 -18.57 -10.11 46.12
N VAL A 466 -18.65 -9.74 44.85
CA VAL A 466 -18.16 -10.54 43.72
C VAL A 466 -17.05 -9.74 43.05
N VAL A 467 -15.90 -10.36 42.84
CA VAL A 467 -14.79 -9.80 42.06
C VAL A 467 -14.46 -10.71 40.92
N ILE A 468 -14.18 -10.12 39.73
CA ILE A 468 -13.78 -10.84 38.53
C ILE A 468 -12.62 -10.09 37.89
N GLY A 469 -11.58 -10.83 37.48
CA GLY A 469 -10.41 -10.18 36.87
C GLY A 469 -9.19 -11.11 36.73
N SER A 470 -8.02 -10.48 36.61
CA SER A 470 -6.73 -11.14 36.49
C SER A 470 -6.32 -11.87 37.79
N TYR A 471 -5.27 -12.71 37.71
CA TYR A 471 -4.68 -13.35 38.89
C TYR A 471 -4.23 -12.35 39.91
N HIS A 472 -3.50 -11.30 39.47
CA HIS A 472 -3.02 -10.23 40.34
C HIS A 472 -4.17 -9.56 41.09
N PHE A 473 -5.22 -9.18 40.36
CA PHE A 473 -6.37 -8.50 40.99
C PHE A 473 -7.06 -9.37 42.02
N VAL A 474 -7.37 -10.63 41.71
CA VAL A 474 -8.15 -11.49 42.60
C VAL A 474 -7.35 -11.97 43.80
N PHE A 475 -6.06 -12.34 43.62
CA PHE A 475 -5.26 -12.97 44.67
C PHE A 475 -4.30 -12.04 45.38
N GLU A 476 -3.81 -10.97 44.74
CA GLU A 476 -2.85 -10.04 45.34
C GLU A 476 -3.54 -8.78 45.82
N ASP A 477 -4.38 -8.12 45.02
CA ASP A 477 -5.07 -6.90 45.42
C ASP A 477 -6.24 -7.20 46.39
N GLU A 478 -7.14 -8.10 45.97
CA GLU A 478 -8.34 -8.45 46.75
C GLU A 478 -8.12 -9.59 47.74
N GLN A 479 -6.91 -10.18 47.79
CA GLN A 479 -6.46 -11.21 48.75
C GLN A 479 -7.42 -12.40 48.89
N CYS A 480 -8.08 -12.78 47.77
CA CYS A 480 -8.96 -13.93 47.77
C CYS A 480 -8.17 -15.24 47.91
N THR A 481 -8.81 -16.27 48.44
CA THR A 481 -8.17 -17.56 48.72
C THR A 481 -8.81 -18.70 47.86
N ILE A 482 -7.99 -19.73 47.57
CA ILE A 482 -8.48 -20.96 46.95
C ILE A 482 -9.18 -21.80 48.04
N PRO A 483 -10.39 -22.35 47.80
CA PRO A 483 -11.06 -23.21 48.75
C PRO A 483 -10.23 -24.44 49.11
N GLU A 484 -10.21 -24.82 50.39
CA GLU A 484 -9.47 -26.00 50.89
C GLU A 484 -9.76 -27.27 50.09
N GLY A 485 -8.68 -27.98 49.68
CA GLY A 485 -8.77 -29.22 48.93
C GLY A 485 -9.03 -29.00 47.43
N LYS A 486 -8.91 -27.81 46.90
CA LYS A 486 -9.06 -27.46 45.46
C LYS A 486 -7.75 -27.01 44.82
N GLU A 487 -6.63 -27.09 45.53
CA GLU A 487 -5.31 -26.66 45.02
C GLU A 487 -4.89 -27.49 43.83
N GLU A 488 -5.09 -28.83 43.85
CA GLU A 488 -4.78 -29.71 42.73
C GLU A 488 -5.64 -29.42 41.48
N LEU A 489 -6.89 -28.98 41.68
CA LEU A 489 -7.76 -28.55 40.57
C LEU A 489 -7.28 -27.24 39.93
N PHE A 490 -6.75 -26.35 40.77
CA PHE A 490 -6.20 -25.08 40.32
C PHE A 490 -4.91 -25.28 39.50
N GLU A 491 -4.03 -26.20 39.95
CA GLU A 491 -2.81 -26.52 39.21
C GLU A 491 -3.08 -27.21 37.86
N LYS A 492 -4.24 -27.86 37.71
CA LYS A 492 -4.65 -28.53 36.48
C LYS A 492 -5.40 -27.65 35.48
N LEU A 493 -5.51 -26.37 35.73
CA LEU A 493 -6.12 -25.47 34.75
C LEU A 493 -5.37 -25.51 33.41
N PRO A 494 -6.07 -25.39 32.26
CA PRO A 494 -5.43 -25.45 30.94
C PRO A 494 -4.35 -24.38 30.79
N GLU A 495 -3.14 -24.76 30.40
CA GLU A 495 -2.00 -23.84 30.28
C GLU A 495 -2.08 -22.92 29.06
N GLU A 496 -2.87 -23.29 28.09
CA GLU A 496 -2.98 -22.60 26.79
C GLU A 496 -4.01 -21.45 26.78
N CYS A 497 -4.77 -21.30 27.87
CA CYS A 497 -5.84 -20.32 27.98
C CYS A 497 -5.45 -19.15 28.88
N SER A 498 -6.00 -17.99 28.60
CA SER A 498 -6.08 -16.89 29.54
C SER A 498 -7.16 -17.22 30.58
N HIS A 499 -6.86 -16.95 31.86
CA HIS A 499 -7.75 -17.26 32.94
C HIS A 499 -8.41 -15.99 33.48
N LEU A 500 -9.73 -15.96 33.49
CA LEU A 500 -10.52 -14.93 34.17
C LEU A 500 -11.03 -15.52 35.47
N TYR A 501 -10.49 -15.02 36.59
CA TYR A 501 -10.79 -15.53 37.91
C TYR A 501 -12.00 -14.81 38.52
N MET A 502 -12.92 -15.54 39.10
CA MET A 502 -14.07 -14.99 39.80
C MET A 502 -14.11 -15.49 41.23
N ALA A 503 -14.14 -14.55 42.17
CA ALA A 503 -14.26 -14.86 43.62
C ALA A 503 -15.53 -14.23 44.18
N ILE A 504 -16.11 -14.92 45.16
CA ILE A 504 -17.30 -14.52 45.89
C ILE A 504 -16.96 -14.54 47.39
N GLU A 505 -17.21 -13.44 48.09
CA GLU A 505 -16.92 -13.29 49.52
C GLU A 505 -15.48 -13.70 49.89
N GLY A 506 -14.50 -13.30 49.05
CA GLY A 506 -13.06 -13.54 49.25
C GLY A 506 -12.60 -14.98 48.98
N LYS A 507 -13.42 -15.85 48.39
CA LYS A 507 -13.05 -17.20 48.01
C LYS A 507 -13.25 -17.42 46.53
N LEU A 508 -12.28 -18.06 45.86
CA LEU A 508 -12.38 -18.42 44.43
C LEU A 508 -13.63 -19.26 44.18
N ALA A 509 -14.54 -18.74 43.38
CA ALA A 509 -15.80 -19.39 43.01
C ALA A 509 -15.66 -20.18 41.69
N GLY A 510 -14.95 -19.61 40.72
CA GLY A 510 -14.72 -20.26 39.42
C GLY A 510 -13.63 -19.57 38.64
N VAL A 511 -13.17 -20.26 37.60
CA VAL A 511 -12.24 -19.76 36.59
C VAL A 511 -12.83 -20.00 35.22
N ILE A 512 -12.91 -18.93 34.42
CA ILE A 512 -13.33 -18.98 33.04
C ILE A 512 -12.07 -19.04 32.19
N CYS A 513 -11.89 -20.14 31.44
CA CYS A 513 -10.76 -20.35 30.54
C CYS A 513 -11.12 -19.77 29.17
N ILE A 514 -10.40 -18.75 28.73
CA ILE A 514 -10.63 -18.04 27.48
C ILE A 514 -9.45 -18.31 26.56
N GLU A 515 -9.73 -18.82 25.38
CA GLU A 515 -8.75 -19.06 24.33
C GLU A 515 -8.96 -18.02 23.23
N ASP A 516 -7.86 -17.42 22.78
CA ASP A 516 -7.81 -16.64 21.53
C ASP A 516 -7.22 -17.55 20.44
N PRO A 517 -8.05 -18.05 19.50
CA PRO A 517 -7.63 -19.09 18.58
C PRO A 517 -6.53 -18.62 17.65
N LEU A 518 -5.47 -19.42 17.53
CA LEU A 518 -4.41 -19.19 16.55
C LEU A 518 -4.98 -19.27 15.14
N ARG A 519 -4.45 -18.44 14.25
CA ARG A 519 -4.71 -18.55 12.81
C ARG A 519 -4.17 -19.88 12.29
N GLU A 520 -4.94 -20.59 11.49
CA GLU A 520 -4.58 -21.93 10.99
C GLU A 520 -3.28 -21.88 10.17
N GLU A 521 -3.09 -20.80 9.41
CA GLU A 521 -1.94 -20.59 8.54
C GLU A 521 -0.67 -20.09 9.26
N ALA A 522 -0.74 -19.66 10.53
CA ALA A 522 0.37 -18.99 11.23
C ALA A 522 1.68 -19.77 11.17
N LYS A 523 1.63 -21.10 11.40
CA LYS A 523 2.80 -21.96 11.35
C LYS A 523 3.41 -22.06 9.95
N ASP A 524 2.58 -22.20 8.92
CA ASP A 524 3.03 -22.35 7.54
C ASP A 524 3.61 -21.02 7.02
N VAL A 525 3.02 -19.91 7.39
CA VAL A 525 3.52 -18.56 7.08
C VAL A 525 4.90 -18.31 7.72
N ILE A 526 5.08 -18.65 9.00
CA ILE A 526 6.39 -18.53 9.67
C ILE A 526 7.45 -19.38 8.96
N LYS A 527 7.11 -20.60 8.59
CA LYS A 527 8.00 -21.47 7.83
C LYS A 527 8.35 -20.90 6.45
N ALA A 528 7.36 -20.36 5.74
CA ALA A 528 7.56 -19.73 4.42
C ALA A 528 8.41 -18.46 4.51
N LEU A 529 8.21 -17.61 5.53
CA LEU A 529 9.05 -16.43 5.77
C LEU A 529 10.51 -16.79 6.05
N LYS A 530 10.76 -17.85 6.83
CA LYS A 530 12.11 -18.40 7.04
C LYS A 530 12.74 -18.89 5.74
N ALA A 531 11.96 -19.57 4.89
CA ALA A 531 12.42 -20.00 3.57
C ALA A 531 12.70 -18.80 2.62
N ALA A 532 11.95 -17.71 2.76
CA ALA A 532 12.14 -16.48 1.99
C ALA A 532 13.30 -15.58 2.48
N GLY A 533 14.03 -16.00 3.56
CA GLY A 533 15.27 -15.37 4.02
C GLY A 533 15.22 -14.71 5.38
N ILE A 534 14.12 -14.78 6.13
CA ILE A 534 14.07 -14.34 7.53
C ILE A 534 14.89 -15.33 8.40
N LYS A 535 15.81 -14.77 9.20
CA LYS A 535 16.74 -15.57 10.04
C LYS A 535 16.23 -15.78 11.45
N LYS A 536 15.46 -14.82 11.98
CA LYS A 536 14.96 -14.82 13.36
C LYS A 536 13.51 -14.39 13.39
N VAL A 537 12.64 -15.20 13.97
CA VAL A 537 11.23 -14.92 14.21
C VAL A 537 10.98 -14.83 15.69
N VAL A 538 10.45 -13.72 16.16
CA VAL A 538 10.20 -13.40 17.57
C VAL A 538 8.71 -13.20 17.77
N MET A 539 8.16 -13.72 18.86
CA MET A 539 6.80 -13.44 19.31
C MET A 539 6.83 -12.61 20.59
N MET A 540 6.02 -11.57 20.64
CA MET A 540 5.81 -10.75 21.83
C MET A 540 4.36 -10.80 22.27
N THR A 541 4.12 -10.85 23.58
CA THR A 541 2.77 -10.91 24.15
C THR A 541 2.71 -10.38 25.58
N GLY A 542 1.59 -9.76 25.94
CA GLY A 542 1.29 -9.42 27.32
C GLY A 542 0.84 -10.61 28.19
N ASP A 543 0.66 -11.80 27.59
CA ASP A 543 0.27 -13.00 28.32
C ASP A 543 1.37 -13.52 29.25
N SER A 544 0.98 -14.42 30.17
CA SER A 544 1.91 -15.12 31.05
C SER A 544 2.94 -15.94 30.29
N ASP A 545 4.14 -16.12 30.87
CA ASP A 545 5.22 -16.92 30.30
C ASP A 545 4.76 -18.36 29.95
N ARG A 546 3.89 -18.93 30.79
CA ARG A 546 3.33 -20.27 30.60
C ARG A 546 2.55 -20.39 29.29
N THR A 547 1.63 -19.45 29.03
CA THR A 547 0.82 -19.40 27.79
C THR A 547 1.68 -19.08 26.57
N ALA A 548 2.57 -18.08 26.69
CA ALA A 548 3.46 -17.67 25.62
C ALA A 548 4.35 -18.80 25.11
N LYS A 549 4.91 -19.61 26.03
CA LYS A 549 5.76 -20.77 25.73
C LYS A 549 5.04 -21.83 24.90
N VAL A 550 3.78 -22.15 25.27
CA VAL A 550 2.98 -23.14 24.55
C VAL A 550 2.67 -22.67 23.14
N ILE A 551 2.28 -21.41 23.01
CA ILE A 551 1.95 -20.81 21.70
C ILE A 551 3.19 -20.72 20.81
N ALA A 552 4.32 -20.23 21.34
CA ALA A 552 5.59 -20.14 20.63
C ALA A 552 6.02 -21.49 20.03
N ALA A 553 5.87 -22.58 20.81
CA ALA A 553 6.16 -23.93 20.35
C ALA A 553 5.18 -24.40 19.25
N LYS A 554 3.88 -24.07 19.35
CA LYS A 554 2.85 -24.42 18.35
C LYS A 554 3.12 -23.76 17.01
N VAL A 555 3.47 -22.45 16.99
CA VAL A 555 3.69 -21.69 15.74
C VAL A 555 5.11 -21.81 15.20
N GLY A 556 6.09 -22.17 16.04
CA GLY A 556 7.48 -22.44 15.62
C GLY A 556 8.33 -21.18 15.47
N VAL A 557 8.14 -20.18 16.35
CA VAL A 557 9.02 -19.01 16.48
C VAL A 557 10.35 -19.40 17.14
N ASP A 558 11.39 -18.57 16.92
CA ASP A 558 12.74 -18.83 17.44
C ASP A 558 12.93 -18.31 18.88
N GLU A 559 12.21 -17.23 19.21
CA GLU A 559 12.27 -16.54 20.50
C GLU A 559 10.88 -16.01 20.87
N TYR A 560 10.56 -15.95 22.16
CA TYR A 560 9.35 -15.30 22.63
C TYR A 560 9.63 -14.43 23.86
N HIS A 561 8.83 -13.40 24.05
CA HIS A 561 8.82 -12.54 25.23
C HIS A 561 7.39 -12.45 25.76
N ALA A 562 7.21 -12.80 27.02
CA ALA A 562 5.94 -12.79 27.75
C ALA A 562 5.85 -11.55 28.67
N GLU A 563 4.65 -11.22 29.09
CA GLU A 563 4.38 -10.12 30.05
C GLU A 563 4.96 -8.76 29.58
N VAL A 564 4.98 -8.52 28.25
CA VAL A 564 5.62 -7.38 27.62
C VAL A 564 4.65 -6.22 27.52
N LEU A 565 5.06 -5.05 27.98
CA LEU A 565 4.32 -3.79 27.79
C LEU A 565 4.61 -3.19 26.38
N PRO A 566 3.77 -2.31 25.86
CA PRO A 566 3.98 -1.66 24.58
C PRO A 566 5.35 -0.97 24.44
N GLU A 567 5.83 -0.35 25.51
CA GLU A 567 7.14 0.32 25.57
C GLU A 567 8.31 -0.67 25.44
N ASP A 568 8.19 -1.86 26.04
CA ASP A 568 9.21 -2.89 25.99
C ASP A 568 9.36 -3.46 24.56
N LYS A 569 8.25 -3.55 23.81
CA LYS A 569 8.26 -3.95 22.41
C LYS A 569 9.10 -2.99 21.57
N ALA A 570 8.92 -1.68 21.74
CA ALA A 570 9.70 -0.67 21.06
C ALA A 570 11.18 -0.73 21.44
N ALA A 571 11.50 -0.88 22.73
CA ALA A 571 12.86 -1.00 23.23
C ALA A 571 13.58 -2.24 22.65
N PHE A 572 12.89 -3.36 22.52
CA PHE A 572 13.45 -4.57 21.86
C PHE A 572 13.78 -4.29 20.38
N VAL A 573 12.85 -3.68 19.65
CA VAL A 573 13.06 -3.32 18.23
C VAL A 573 14.27 -2.39 18.08
N GLU A 574 14.40 -1.37 18.91
CA GLU A 574 15.54 -0.46 18.90
C GLU A 574 16.86 -1.18 19.21
N LYS A 575 16.88 -2.11 20.16
CA LYS A 575 18.03 -2.93 20.49
C LYS A 575 18.48 -3.77 19.27
N GLU A 576 17.57 -4.48 18.63
CA GLU A 576 17.87 -5.27 17.43
C GLU A 576 18.44 -4.39 16.30
N LYS A 577 17.88 -3.18 16.11
CA LYS A 577 18.41 -2.19 15.14
C LYS A 577 19.80 -1.68 15.52
N ALA A 578 20.05 -1.43 16.79
CA ALA A 578 21.38 -1.00 17.27
C ALA A 578 22.46 -2.07 17.04
N GLU A 579 22.08 -3.35 17.02
CA GLU A 579 22.93 -4.47 16.63
C GLU A 579 23.12 -4.61 15.10
N GLY A 580 22.57 -3.69 14.31
CA GLY A 580 22.71 -3.61 12.86
C GLY A 580 21.75 -4.50 12.07
N ARG A 581 20.77 -5.12 12.71
CA ARG A 581 19.75 -5.93 12.03
C ARG A 581 18.60 -5.09 11.50
N LYS A 582 18.05 -5.44 10.35
CA LYS A 582 16.81 -4.88 9.84
C LYS A 582 15.63 -5.64 10.44
N VAL A 583 14.73 -4.90 11.08
CA VAL A 583 13.61 -5.45 11.86
C VAL A 583 12.28 -5.08 11.21
N ILE A 584 11.43 -6.08 11.02
CA ILE A 584 10.01 -5.93 10.71
C ILE A 584 9.24 -6.12 12.00
N MET A 585 8.32 -5.20 12.32
CA MET A 585 7.32 -5.36 13.39
C MET A 585 5.95 -5.56 12.78
N ILE A 586 5.21 -6.56 13.27
CA ILE A 586 3.85 -6.87 12.83
C ILE A 586 2.93 -6.81 14.03
N GLY A 587 1.85 -6.05 13.92
CA GLY A 587 0.87 -5.88 14.99
C GLY A 587 -0.51 -5.45 14.47
N ASP A 588 -1.45 -5.24 15.37
CA ASP A 588 -2.81 -4.78 15.08
C ASP A 588 -2.89 -3.25 14.88
N GLY A 589 -1.85 -2.52 15.23
CA GLY A 589 -1.65 -1.09 15.01
C GLY A 589 -2.11 -0.18 16.14
N ILE A 590 -2.95 -0.60 17.05
CA ILE A 590 -3.43 0.27 18.15
C ILE A 590 -2.43 0.24 19.32
N ASN A 591 -2.16 -0.94 19.85
CA ASN A 591 -1.28 -1.11 21.00
C ASN A 591 0.21 -1.15 20.61
N ASP A 592 0.51 -1.45 19.37
CA ASP A 592 1.87 -1.66 18.87
C ASP A 592 2.47 -0.44 18.16
N SER A 593 1.76 0.70 18.15
CA SER A 593 2.16 1.94 17.48
C SER A 593 3.61 2.36 17.74
N PRO A 594 4.12 2.34 19.01
CA PRO A 594 5.50 2.70 19.29
C PRO A 594 6.50 1.72 18.65
N ALA A 595 6.21 0.41 18.69
CA ALA A 595 7.08 -0.62 18.13
C ALA A 595 7.05 -0.64 16.60
N LEU A 596 5.87 -0.42 15.99
CA LEU A 596 5.71 -0.26 14.54
C LEU A 596 6.55 0.91 14.03
N SER A 597 6.44 2.08 14.68
CA SER A 597 7.20 3.28 14.32
C SER A 597 8.71 3.13 14.55
N ALA A 598 9.13 2.39 15.59
CA ALA A 598 10.53 2.14 15.88
C ALA A 598 11.19 1.20 14.89
N SER A 599 10.43 0.34 14.19
CA SER A 599 10.94 -0.70 13.29
C SER A 599 11.51 -0.13 11.96
N ASN A 600 12.12 -0.98 11.13
CA ASN A 600 12.49 -0.59 9.76
C ASN A 600 11.30 -0.70 8.81
N VAL A 601 10.36 -1.59 9.11
CA VAL A 601 9.07 -1.73 8.46
C VAL A 601 8.03 -2.12 9.51
N GLY A 602 7.10 -1.22 9.78
CA GLY A 602 5.91 -1.50 10.58
C GLY A 602 4.79 -2.03 9.69
N ILE A 603 4.29 -3.23 9.96
CA ILE A 603 3.22 -3.86 9.19
C ILE A 603 1.99 -4.02 10.09
N ALA A 604 0.88 -3.45 9.67
CA ALA A 604 -0.42 -3.69 10.29
C ALA A 604 -1.21 -4.73 9.50
N ILE A 605 -1.81 -5.69 10.24
CA ILE A 605 -2.77 -6.65 9.69
C ILE A 605 -4.13 -6.26 10.28
N SER A 606 -5.04 -5.81 9.44
CA SER A 606 -6.32 -5.30 9.94
C SER A 606 -7.41 -5.32 8.90
N ASP A 607 -8.56 -5.86 9.30
CA ASP A 607 -9.82 -5.80 8.54
C ASP A 607 -10.57 -4.47 8.68
N GLY A 608 -10.05 -3.46 9.36
CA GLY A 608 -10.83 -2.24 9.51
C GLY A 608 -10.30 -1.11 10.37
N ALA A 609 -9.30 -1.31 11.20
CA ALA A 609 -8.79 -0.21 12.04
C ALA A 609 -8.00 0.79 11.18
N GLN A 610 -8.63 1.91 10.85
CA GLN A 610 -8.01 2.97 10.04
C GLN A 610 -6.79 3.58 10.73
N ILE A 611 -6.73 3.56 12.06
CA ILE A 611 -5.55 3.94 12.86
C ILE A 611 -4.33 3.12 12.48
N ALA A 612 -4.49 1.80 12.30
CA ALA A 612 -3.40 0.94 11.91
C ALA A 612 -2.82 1.33 10.54
N ARG A 613 -3.68 1.73 9.60
CA ARG A 613 -3.29 2.19 8.26
C ARG A 613 -2.49 3.50 8.30
N GLU A 614 -2.81 4.40 9.24
CA GLU A 614 -2.10 5.68 9.37
C GLU A 614 -0.69 5.50 9.94
N ILE A 615 -0.51 4.62 10.90
CA ILE A 615 0.75 4.46 11.64
C ILE A 615 1.70 3.51 10.92
N ALA A 616 1.19 2.40 10.39
CA ALA A 616 2.03 1.39 9.74
C ALA A 616 2.58 1.86 8.39
N ASP A 617 3.77 1.39 8.05
CA ASP A 617 4.44 1.61 6.76
C ASP A 617 3.84 0.75 5.65
N VAL A 618 3.31 -0.41 6.04
CA VAL A 618 2.61 -1.36 5.18
C VAL A 618 1.36 -1.85 5.89
N THR A 619 0.27 -1.93 5.15
CA THR A 619 -0.99 -2.50 5.65
C THR A 619 -1.38 -3.68 4.79
N ILE A 620 -1.73 -4.80 5.42
CA ILE A 620 -2.27 -5.99 4.76
C ILE A 620 -3.75 -6.03 5.08
N GLU A 621 -4.59 -5.90 4.05
CA GLU A 621 -6.04 -5.99 4.16
C GLU A 621 -6.46 -7.46 4.16
N GLY A 622 -7.50 -7.78 4.94
CA GLY A 622 -8.00 -9.14 5.03
C GLY A 622 -7.41 -9.96 6.18
N ASP A 623 -8.05 -11.09 6.43
CA ASP A 623 -7.78 -11.95 7.60
C ASP A 623 -6.71 -13.02 7.32
N HIS A 624 -5.74 -12.75 6.40
CA HIS A 624 -4.77 -13.75 5.97
C HIS A 624 -3.32 -13.30 6.12
N LEU A 625 -2.56 -14.04 6.93
CA LEU A 625 -1.12 -13.84 7.11
C LEU A 625 -0.28 -14.11 5.85
N HIS A 626 -0.82 -14.80 4.86
CA HIS A 626 -0.11 -15.09 3.61
C HIS A 626 0.36 -13.85 2.86
N GLY A 627 -0.30 -12.71 3.03
CA GLY A 627 0.13 -11.43 2.48
C GLY A 627 1.57 -11.06 2.86
N LEU A 628 2.05 -11.47 4.05
CA LEU A 628 3.44 -11.26 4.48
C LEU A 628 4.44 -11.99 3.59
N VAL A 629 4.13 -13.23 3.22
CA VAL A 629 4.98 -14.06 2.36
C VAL A 629 5.00 -13.45 0.95
N THR A 630 3.83 -13.07 0.44
CA THR A 630 3.68 -12.39 -0.85
C THR A 630 4.50 -11.10 -0.89
N LEU A 631 4.39 -10.25 0.13
CA LEU A 631 5.17 -9.01 0.26
C LEU A 631 6.67 -9.28 0.27
N LYS A 632 7.13 -10.29 1.01
CA LYS A 632 8.54 -10.68 1.05
C LYS A 632 9.03 -11.16 -0.32
N HIS A 633 8.25 -11.93 -1.06
CA HIS A 633 8.58 -12.37 -2.42
C HIS A 633 8.64 -11.18 -3.40
N ILE A 634 7.63 -10.31 -3.42
CA ILE A 634 7.61 -9.08 -4.23
C ILE A 634 8.87 -8.26 -3.95
N SER A 635 9.20 -8.02 -2.68
CA SER A 635 10.36 -7.26 -2.26
C SER A 635 11.68 -7.88 -2.72
N ASN A 636 11.86 -9.20 -2.55
CA ASN A 636 13.04 -9.91 -3.00
C ASN A 636 13.20 -9.88 -4.53
N HIS A 637 12.10 -10.05 -5.27
CA HIS A 637 12.11 -10.00 -6.74
C HIS A 637 12.34 -8.59 -7.27
N LEU A 638 11.80 -7.56 -6.60
CA LEU A 638 12.10 -6.16 -6.90
C LEU A 638 13.61 -5.89 -6.81
N MET A 639 14.25 -6.27 -5.70
CA MET A 639 15.67 -6.08 -5.51
C MET A 639 16.50 -6.83 -6.55
N ARG A 640 16.11 -8.05 -6.89
CA ARG A 640 16.74 -8.84 -7.95
C ARG A 640 16.58 -8.16 -9.33
N ARG A 641 15.39 -7.62 -9.63
CA ARG A 641 15.12 -6.88 -10.87
C ARG A 641 15.98 -5.63 -10.98
N ILE A 642 16.05 -4.83 -9.90
CA ILE A 642 16.88 -3.63 -9.84
C ILE A 642 18.35 -3.96 -10.12
N HIS A 643 18.91 -4.97 -9.45
CA HIS A 643 20.30 -5.40 -9.66
C HIS A 643 20.54 -5.92 -11.10
N ASN A 644 19.60 -6.68 -11.65
CA ASN A 644 19.70 -7.20 -13.02
C ASN A 644 19.63 -6.07 -14.06
N ASN A 645 18.69 -5.13 -13.88
CA ASN A 645 18.60 -3.95 -14.74
C ASN A 645 19.91 -3.15 -14.71
N TYR A 646 20.43 -2.90 -13.51
CA TYR A 646 21.72 -2.20 -13.35
C TYR A 646 22.84 -2.91 -14.10
N ARG A 647 23.03 -4.20 -13.90
CA ARG A 647 24.08 -4.99 -14.60
C ARG A 647 23.91 -4.95 -16.12
N PHE A 648 22.67 -5.07 -16.60
CA PHE A 648 22.39 -5.00 -18.02
C PHE A 648 22.70 -3.62 -18.61
N ILE A 649 22.25 -2.53 -17.95
CA ILE A 649 22.49 -1.14 -18.40
C ILE A 649 23.99 -0.88 -18.50
N VAL A 650 24.73 -1.21 -17.46
CA VAL A 650 26.18 -0.98 -17.44
C VAL A 650 26.89 -1.81 -18.51
N GLY A 651 26.59 -3.09 -18.63
CA GLY A 651 27.21 -3.99 -19.62
C GLY A 651 26.87 -3.62 -21.06
N PHE A 652 25.60 -3.34 -21.33
CA PHE A 652 25.14 -2.97 -22.67
C PHE A 652 25.74 -1.64 -23.14
N ASN A 653 25.68 -0.62 -22.29
CA ASN A 653 26.24 0.71 -22.60
C ASN A 653 27.76 0.66 -22.78
N ALA A 654 28.49 -0.08 -21.93
CA ALA A 654 29.91 -0.30 -22.12
C ALA A 654 30.23 -0.99 -23.46
N GLY A 655 29.40 -1.97 -23.87
CA GLY A 655 29.47 -2.62 -25.17
C GLY A 655 29.26 -1.65 -26.34
N LEU A 656 28.25 -0.75 -26.25
CA LEU A 656 27.99 0.29 -27.26
C LEU A 656 29.16 1.26 -27.38
N ILE A 657 29.71 1.72 -26.25
CA ILE A 657 30.91 2.59 -26.22
C ILE A 657 32.08 1.89 -26.90
N GLY A 658 32.36 0.63 -26.53
CA GLY A 658 33.46 -0.15 -27.13
C GLY A 658 33.30 -0.30 -28.65
N ALA A 659 32.11 -0.66 -29.13
CA ALA A 659 31.80 -0.80 -30.54
C ALA A 659 31.95 0.54 -31.30
N GLY A 660 31.54 1.65 -30.69
CA GLY A 660 31.68 2.99 -31.25
C GLY A 660 33.15 3.44 -31.35
N VAL A 661 33.96 3.22 -30.31
CA VAL A 661 35.40 3.54 -30.29
C VAL A 661 36.17 2.71 -31.32
N LEU A 662 35.82 1.43 -31.46
CA LEU A 662 36.41 0.56 -32.48
C LEU A 662 35.93 0.93 -33.92
N GLY A 663 34.83 1.69 -34.04
CA GLY A 663 34.29 2.15 -35.32
C GLY A 663 33.34 1.18 -35.99
N PHE A 664 32.82 0.18 -35.26
CA PHE A 664 31.82 -0.78 -35.76
C PHE A 664 30.45 -0.16 -35.93
N ILE A 665 30.11 0.83 -35.07
CA ILE A 665 28.82 1.54 -35.09
C ILE A 665 29.01 3.05 -35.14
N GLN A 666 28.05 3.75 -35.76
CA GLN A 666 28.02 5.21 -35.79
C GLN A 666 27.37 5.80 -34.55
N PRO A 667 27.67 7.06 -34.16
CA PRO A 667 27.10 7.72 -33.00
C PRO A 667 25.57 7.72 -32.99
N THR A 668 24.93 7.95 -34.14
CA THR A 668 23.46 7.91 -34.30
C THR A 668 22.87 6.52 -34.07
N THR A 669 23.56 5.47 -34.57
CA THR A 669 23.16 4.07 -34.34
C THR A 669 23.30 3.71 -32.87
N SER A 670 24.39 4.14 -32.23
CA SER A 670 24.61 3.95 -30.78
C SER A 670 23.50 4.60 -29.97
N ALA A 671 23.11 5.84 -30.28
CA ALA A 671 22.04 6.54 -29.62
C ALA A 671 20.67 5.85 -29.81
N VAL A 672 20.36 5.35 -31.02
CA VAL A 672 19.12 4.60 -31.28
C VAL A 672 19.08 3.32 -30.46
N LEU A 673 20.16 2.54 -30.43
CA LEU A 673 20.24 1.31 -29.66
C LEU A 673 20.14 1.57 -28.15
N HIS A 674 20.79 2.63 -27.66
CA HIS A 674 20.71 3.07 -26.27
C HIS A 674 19.26 3.42 -25.88
N ASN A 675 18.58 4.30 -26.64
CA ASN A 675 17.20 4.70 -26.35
C ASN A 675 16.22 3.51 -26.45
N THR A 676 16.45 2.62 -27.42
CA THR A 676 15.64 1.39 -27.54
C THR A 676 15.83 0.48 -26.33
N SER A 677 17.06 0.32 -25.85
CA SER A 677 17.34 -0.48 -24.65
C SER A 677 16.68 0.12 -23.41
N THR A 678 16.76 1.45 -23.25
CA THR A 678 16.11 2.19 -22.15
C THR A 678 14.59 1.96 -22.14
N LEU A 679 13.96 2.09 -23.30
CA LEU A 679 12.53 1.81 -23.44
C LEU A 679 12.19 0.35 -23.11
N CYS A 680 12.96 -0.60 -23.62
CA CYS A 680 12.75 -2.04 -23.35
C CYS A 680 12.88 -2.36 -21.87
N ILE A 681 13.86 -1.75 -21.17
CA ILE A 681 14.04 -1.91 -19.72
C ILE A 681 12.87 -1.29 -18.97
N GLY A 682 12.42 -0.08 -19.35
CA GLY A 682 11.25 0.58 -18.77
C GLY A 682 9.99 -0.28 -18.90
N LEU A 683 9.69 -0.78 -20.10
CA LEU A 683 8.55 -1.66 -20.34
C LEU A 683 8.64 -3.00 -19.59
N ARG A 684 9.86 -3.56 -19.47
CA ARG A 684 10.08 -4.76 -18.65
C ARG A 684 9.85 -4.46 -17.15
N SER A 685 10.23 -3.29 -16.69
CA SER A 685 10.07 -2.85 -15.30
C SER A 685 8.62 -2.67 -14.88
N MET A 686 7.70 -2.45 -15.83
CA MET A 686 6.25 -2.38 -15.59
C MET A 686 5.56 -3.75 -15.46
N LYS A 687 6.26 -4.85 -15.72
CA LYS A 687 5.66 -6.19 -15.59
C LYS A 687 5.66 -6.64 -14.14
N ASN A 688 4.69 -7.51 -13.81
CA ASN A 688 4.62 -8.14 -12.50
C ASN A 688 5.93 -8.87 -12.14
N LEU A 689 6.23 -8.94 -10.85
CA LEU A 689 7.47 -9.47 -10.28
C LEU A 689 7.34 -10.95 -9.97
N VAL A 690 6.18 -11.36 -9.47
CA VAL A 690 5.87 -12.71 -8.98
C VAL A 690 4.95 -13.40 -9.98
N SER A 691 5.14 -14.69 -10.20
CA SER A 691 4.25 -15.51 -11.01
C SER A 691 3.12 -16.09 -10.15
N GLU A 692 1.94 -16.36 -10.74
CA GLU A 692 0.82 -16.98 -10.02
C GLU A 692 1.19 -18.35 -9.41
N GLU A 693 2.17 -19.06 -9.97
CA GLU A 693 2.68 -20.33 -9.46
C GLU A 693 3.52 -20.18 -8.18
N GLU A 694 4.14 -19.01 -7.95
CA GLU A 694 4.93 -18.73 -6.74
C GLU A 694 4.06 -18.24 -5.57
N LEU A 695 2.79 -17.98 -5.82
CA LEU A 695 1.81 -17.49 -4.83
C LEU A 695 0.87 -18.60 -4.31
N GLN A 696 0.89 -19.79 -4.93
CA GLN A 696 0.21 -21.00 -4.51
C GLN A 696 1.15 -21.86 -3.63
#